data_97691cf88a98bdb59add24a6ab4308be
#
_entry.id   97691cf88a98bdb59add24a6ab4308be
#
_cell.length_a   1.000
_cell.length_b   1.000
_cell.length_c   1.000
_cell.angle_alpha   90.00
_cell.angle_beta   90.00
_cell.angle_gamma   90.00
#
_symmetry.space_group_name_H-M   'P 1'
#
loop_
_entity.id
_entity.type
_entity.pdbx_description
1 polymer ?
#
loop_
_entity_poly.entity_id
_entity_poly.type
_entity_poly.pdbx_seq_one_letter_code
_entity_poly.pdbx_strand_id
1 'polypeptide(L)'
;MSSKRERYEKIRSAFSADGWEVVPVKLRSGASFSADFAERGELIGVAAERPAVRGDGGISSGANRVKRAYYVEGAGFDRGWLLGFMAEGEASRMCSEYVTNVIFDFLSLPGLMKSDCPPIRKMKRAIIDAITKDSLSRREGIPREYVNEIEGLVEGARVANEGTKVNFEDLWALNFGIDCLVAHIYSQSLRFKERRFAKYFLTVPFGCNAFAFSGRYAKDGGCYFGRDFMFPTAGVFQDVGCLVVGNPRPDLATGRGERSVPGEARLHVAMLAPGMIGAVCAMNDAGFATGIEMLPHPLCDPERPGFNSLGMVRDLGSRCSSVDEGAMRIADHLRGTSWIYAMADRSGRGLMAETCKSLPPSESFPYLDGVPRYWKKRLPTGEELDRLRERERNPPHDRGVVRRANEYALAEELLSLNRRLLRSYNWNLRARVREILVKLLGTFVKLFSLEYRSFAAFLRDLVVALEPVRRFRRRAFRERGFICRSPRDDRTPGPYYFPPQRRQGEGWIIVTNHCVSPEMRVSGMTEWLALLAGERANDFQFRYDKLNRLAIDAYEAAGPFDFEAAWDLIDFLRPEPSGPCPEYYAADISMRKRRADPDYWMKILVHGSVNLCDLAELRFRSLWGYYGDEAAQVSLGRYRT
;
A
#
# COMPACT_ATOMS: atom_id res chain seq x y z
N MET A 1 -28.26 -27.72 6.66
CA MET A 1 -27.75 -26.37 6.94
C MET A 1 -27.63 -26.17 8.43
N SER A 2 -26.47 -25.70 8.94
CA SER A 2 -26.32 -25.39 10.37
C SER A 2 -27.13 -24.13 10.70
N SER A 3 -27.71 -24.08 11.89
CA SER A 3 -28.47 -22.91 12.36
C SER A 3 -27.57 -21.68 12.52
N LYS A 4 -28.14 -20.48 12.53
CA LYS A 4 -27.37 -19.24 12.79
C LYS A 4 -26.60 -19.35 14.12
N ARG A 5 -27.24 -19.93 15.15
CA ARG A 5 -26.62 -20.07 16.46
C ARG A 5 -25.44 -21.05 16.44
N GLU A 6 -25.54 -22.16 15.73
CA GLU A 6 -24.41 -23.09 15.57
C GLU A 6 -23.23 -22.44 14.85
N ARG A 7 -23.50 -21.70 13.78
CA ARG A 7 -22.43 -20.93 13.08
C ARG A 7 -21.80 -19.91 13.99
N TYR A 8 -22.62 -19.14 14.72
CA TYR A 8 -22.10 -18.16 15.68
C TYR A 8 -21.19 -18.81 16.73
N GLU A 9 -21.59 -19.90 17.35
CA GLU A 9 -20.77 -20.57 18.37
C GLU A 9 -19.45 -21.09 17.79
N LYS A 10 -19.46 -21.56 16.54
CA LYS A 10 -18.26 -21.98 15.83
C LYS A 10 -17.32 -20.80 15.57
N ILE A 11 -17.84 -19.67 15.11
CA ILE A 11 -17.06 -18.45 14.86
C ILE A 11 -16.53 -17.87 16.18
N ARG A 12 -17.36 -17.84 17.21
CA ARG A 12 -16.94 -17.42 18.57
C ARG A 12 -15.76 -18.25 19.08
N SER A 13 -15.86 -19.58 18.92
CA SER A 13 -14.78 -20.50 19.28
C SER A 13 -13.49 -20.24 18.47
N ALA A 14 -13.62 -19.96 17.16
CA ALA A 14 -12.50 -19.63 16.30
C ALA A 14 -11.80 -18.34 16.73
N PHE A 15 -12.57 -17.29 16.99
CA PHE A 15 -12.03 -16.03 17.51
C PHE A 15 -11.33 -16.21 18.86
N SER A 16 -11.96 -16.93 19.79
CA SER A 16 -11.36 -17.21 21.10
C SER A 16 -10.03 -17.97 20.98
N ALA A 17 -9.96 -18.95 20.07
CA ALA A 17 -8.74 -19.71 19.82
C ALA A 17 -7.60 -18.88 19.18
N ASP A 18 -7.94 -17.78 18.50
CA ASP A 18 -6.99 -16.81 17.94
C ASP A 18 -6.70 -15.63 18.92
N GLY A 19 -7.23 -15.68 20.15
CA GLY A 19 -6.99 -14.70 21.21
C GLY A 19 -7.84 -13.44 21.12
N TRP A 20 -9.02 -13.54 20.49
CA TRP A 20 -10.00 -12.48 20.39
C TRP A 20 -11.17 -12.74 21.35
N GLU A 21 -11.76 -11.67 21.86
CA GLU A 21 -12.99 -11.71 22.63
C GLU A 21 -14.15 -11.23 21.75
N VAL A 22 -15.17 -12.09 21.58
CA VAL A 22 -16.36 -11.71 20.83
C VAL A 22 -17.17 -10.74 21.66
N VAL A 23 -17.54 -9.61 21.06
CA VAL A 23 -18.27 -8.53 21.69
C VAL A 23 -19.70 -8.44 21.17
N PRO A 24 -20.68 -8.12 22.05
CA PRO A 24 -22.05 -7.94 21.63
C PRO A 24 -22.21 -6.79 20.64
N VAL A 25 -23.07 -6.96 19.66
CA VAL A 25 -23.41 -5.94 18.67
C VAL A 25 -24.55 -5.09 19.22
N LYS A 26 -24.41 -3.77 19.22
CA LYS A 26 -25.46 -2.84 19.60
C LYS A 26 -26.52 -2.79 18.50
N LEU A 27 -27.79 -2.97 18.86
CA LEU A 27 -28.89 -2.94 17.89
C LEU A 27 -29.20 -1.54 17.36
N ARG A 28 -28.90 -0.50 18.14
CA ARG A 28 -29.00 0.93 17.75
C ARG A 28 -28.05 1.75 18.62
N SER A 29 -27.61 2.88 18.12
CA SER A 29 -26.86 3.85 18.91
C SER A 29 -27.71 4.30 20.12
N GLY A 30 -27.17 4.12 21.32
CA GLY A 30 -27.84 4.47 22.57
C GLY A 30 -28.88 3.43 23.09
N ALA A 31 -29.11 2.33 22.37
CA ALA A 31 -30.02 1.28 22.83
C ALA A 31 -29.40 0.48 23.99
N SER A 32 -30.22 0.11 24.98
CA SER A 32 -29.84 -0.81 26.06
C SER A 32 -29.80 -2.27 25.64
N PHE A 33 -30.27 -2.59 24.45
CA PHE A 33 -30.32 -3.93 23.91
C PHE A 33 -29.09 -4.19 23.01
N SER A 34 -28.46 -5.32 23.25
CA SER A 34 -27.38 -5.86 22.41
C SER A 34 -27.73 -7.28 21.98
N ALA A 35 -27.24 -7.68 20.82
CA ALA A 35 -27.32 -9.05 20.33
C ALA A 35 -25.93 -9.69 20.32
N ASP A 36 -25.87 -11.01 20.42
CA ASP A 36 -24.61 -11.75 20.36
C ASP A 36 -23.93 -11.60 18.99
N PHE A 37 -24.70 -11.39 17.92
CA PHE A 37 -24.25 -11.22 16.54
C PHE A 37 -25.24 -10.39 15.72
N ALA A 38 -24.76 -9.79 14.62
CA ALA A 38 -25.60 -9.12 13.65
C ALA A 38 -26.28 -10.11 12.73
N GLU A 39 -27.51 -9.82 12.29
CA GLU A 39 -28.27 -10.66 11.40
C GLU A 39 -28.79 -9.90 10.18
N ARG A 40 -28.71 -10.56 9.01
CA ARG A 40 -29.36 -10.13 7.78
C ARG A 40 -29.96 -11.34 7.06
N GLY A 41 -31.26 -11.53 7.21
CA GLY A 41 -31.89 -12.80 6.78
C GLY A 41 -31.26 -13.99 7.48
N GLU A 42 -30.75 -14.96 6.73
CA GLU A 42 -30.03 -16.11 7.27
C GLU A 42 -28.54 -15.86 7.53
N LEU A 43 -28.00 -14.74 7.09
CA LEU A 43 -26.58 -14.40 7.22
C LEU A 43 -26.29 -13.80 8.60
N ILE A 44 -25.06 -14.04 9.08
CA ILE A 44 -24.58 -13.49 10.35
C ILE A 44 -23.31 -12.67 10.19
N GLY A 45 -23.14 -11.71 11.10
CA GLY A 45 -21.92 -10.95 11.30
C GLY A 45 -21.52 -11.00 12.77
N VAL A 46 -20.24 -11.22 13.06
CA VAL A 46 -19.70 -11.32 14.41
C VAL A 46 -18.58 -10.31 14.59
N ALA A 47 -18.63 -9.50 15.66
CA ALA A 47 -17.59 -8.57 16.03
C ALA A 47 -16.73 -9.13 17.16
N ALA A 48 -15.41 -8.92 17.08
CA ALA A 48 -14.48 -9.35 18.10
C ALA A 48 -13.43 -8.25 18.35
N GLU A 49 -13.00 -8.16 19.60
CA GLU A 49 -12.00 -7.21 20.06
C GLU A 49 -10.87 -7.90 20.82
N ARG A 50 -9.74 -7.25 20.88
CA ARG A 50 -8.64 -7.62 21.79
C ARG A 50 -7.89 -6.36 22.22
N PRO A 51 -7.26 -6.32 23.41
CA PRO A 51 -6.40 -5.23 23.81
C PRO A 51 -5.28 -5.01 22.79
N ALA A 52 -4.98 -3.75 22.48
CA ALA A 52 -3.89 -3.41 21.57
C ALA A 52 -2.52 -3.69 22.20
N VAL A 53 -2.42 -3.59 23.53
CA VAL A 53 -1.19 -3.79 24.30
C VAL A 53 -1.48 -4.76 25.44
N ARG A 54 -0.63 -5.76 25.61
CA ARG A 54 -0.66 -6.67 26.78
C ARG A 54 0.30 -6.16 27.85
N GLY A 55 -0.19 -6.09 29.11
CA GLY A 55 0.63 -5.84 30.29
C GLY A 55 0.94 -4.38 30.59
N ASP A 56 1.64 -4.16 31.71
CA ASP A 56 1.94 -2.85 32.32
C ASP A 56 2.98 -2.00 31.57
N GLY A 57 3.19 -2.27 30.30
CA GLY A 57 4.13 -1.54 29.45
C GLY A 57 3.74 -0.08 29.34
N GLY A 58 4.21 0.73 30.26
CA GLY A 58 3.99 2.13 30.52
C GLY A 58 4.00 3.15 29.38
N ILE A 59 3.32 2.87 28.29
CA ILE A 59 3.00 3.83 27.25
C ILE A 59 1.68 4.48 27.62
N SER A 60 1.76 5.57 28.29
CA SER A 60 0.69 6.28 29.01
C SER A 60 -0.49 6.81 28.17
N SER A 61 -0.56 6.55 26.90
CA SER A 61 -1.62 7.12 26.04
C SER A 61 -2.59 6.11 25.43
N GLY A 62 -2.57 4.84 25.84
CA GLY A 62 -3.28 3.80 25.11
C GLY A 62 -3.96 2.70 25.95
N ALA A 63 -4.12 2.86 27.23
CA ALA A 63 -4.61 1.79 28.12
C ALA A 63 -5.98 1.18 27.73
N ASN A 64 -6.78 1.87 26.91
CA ASN A 64 -8.11 1.42 26.50
C ASN A 64 -8.25 1.23 24.99
N ARG A 65 -7.14 1.14 24.25
CA ARG A 65 -7.22 0.87 22.80
C ARG A 65 -7.45 -0.61 22.56
N VAL A 66 -8.32 -0.88 21.60
CA VAL A 66 -8.64 -2.24 21.17
C VAL A 66 -8.37 -2.41 19.68
N LYS A 67 -7.92 -3.59 19.31
CA LYS A 67 -7.91 -4.05 17.91
C LYS A 67 -9.22 -4.76 17.62
N ARG A 68 -9.70 -4.64 16.37
CA ARG A 68 -10.98 -5.21 15.97
C ARG A 68 -10.82 -6.23 14.86
N ALA A 69 -11.66 -7.24 14.93
CA ALA A 69 -11.85 -8.19 13.86
C ALA A 69 -13.36 -8.43 13.65
N TYR A 70 -13.74 -8.63 12.39
CA TYR A 70 -15.12 -8.88 12.01
C TYR A 70 -15.20 -10.16 11.16
N TYR A 71 -16.20 -10.98 11.41
CA TYR A 71 -16.62 -12.05 10.52
C TYR A 71 -17.93 -11.62 9.86
N VAL A 72 -18.00 -11.73 8.52
CA VAL A 72 -19.19 -11.36 7.75
C VAL A 72 -19.53 -12.41 6.70
N GLU A 73 -20.78 -12.79 6.64
CA GLU A 73 -21.30 -13.73 5.64
C GLU A 73 -21.94 -13.00 4.45
N GLY A 74 -22.03 -13.68 3.32
CA GLY A 74 -22.74 -13.23 2.13
C GLY A 74 -21.86 -12.57 1.07
N ALA A 75 -22.51 -12.17 -0.02
CA ALA A 75 -21.88 -11.47 -1.14
C ALA A 75 -22.03 -9.95 -0.99
N GLY A 76 -21.36 -9.19 -1.80
CA GLY A 76 -21.38 -7.74 -1.94
C GLY A 76 -22.25 -6.95 -0.95
N PHE A 77 -23.50 -6.70 -1.31
CA PHE A 77 -24.42 -5.90 -0.49
C PHE A 77 -24.59 -6.41 0.95
N ASP A 78 -24.76 -7.72 1.14
CA ASP A 78 -25.03 -8.29 2.47
C ASP A 78 -23.79 -8.17 3.38
N ARG A 79 -22.61 -8.43 2.82
CA ARG A 79 -21.33 -8.27 3.52
C ARG A 79 -21.09 -6.82 3.93
N GLY A 80 -21.35 -5.90 3.01
CA GLY A 80 -21.30 -4.47 3.28
C GLY A 80 -22.28 -4.07 4.38
N TRP A 81 -23.51 -4.54 4.32
CA TRP A 81 -24.53 -4.27 5.31
C TRP A 81 -24.14 -4.72 6.72
N LEU A 82 -23.67 -5.98 6.85
CA LEU A 82 -23.23 -6.52 8.14
C LEU A 82 -22.05 -5.73 8.71
N LEU A 83 -21.06 -5.40 7.87
CA LEU A 83 -19.91 -4.61 8.32
C LEU A 83 -20.32 -3.19 8.70
N GLY A 84 -21.13 -2.51 7.89
CA GLY A 84 -21.63 -1.18 8.17
C GLY A 84 -22.46 -1.10 9.44
N PHE A 85 -23.25 -2.14 9.71
CA PHE A 85 -24.04 -2.24 10.93
C PHE A 85 -23.17 -2.42 12.19
N MET A 86 -22.16 -3.29 12.15
CA MET A 86 -21.30 -3.57 13.29
C MET A 86 -20.22 -2.48 13.55
N ALA A 87 -19.73 -1.86 12.49
CA ALA A 87 -18.59 -0.95 12.53
C ALA A 87 -18.95 0.50 12.12
N GLU A 88 -20.19 0.94 12.42
CA GLU A 88 -20.69 2.25 12.03
C GLU A 88 -19.78 3.39 12.50
N GLY A 89 -19.33 3.35 13.76
CA GLY A 89 -18.49 4.41 14.33
C GLY A 89 -17.15 4.56 13.59
N GLU A 90 -16.50 3.45 13.27
CA GLU A 90 -15.26 3.42 12.51
C GLU A 90 -15.47 3.88 11.07
N ALA A 91 -16.52 3.39 10.42
CA ALA A 91 -16.89 3.80 9.07
C ALA A 91 -17.23 5.30 8.98
N SER A 92 -17.92 5.84 9.99
CA SER A 92 -18.19 7.27 10.13
C SER A 92 -16.90 8.10 10.22
N ARG A 93 -15.89 7.63 10.96
CA ARG A 93 -14.58 8.29 11.01
C ARG A 93 -13.84 8.19 9.66
N MET A 94 -13.94 7.08 8.96
CA MET A 94 -13.37 6.94 7.63
C MET A 94 -13.97 7.96 6.65
N CYS A 95 -15.28 8.15 6.63
CA CYS A 95 -15.95 9.14 5.80
C CYS A 95 -15.63 10.59 6.22
N SER A 96 -15.78 10.91 7.49
CA SER A 96 -15.73 12.30 7.96
C SER A 96 -14.30 12.85 8.12
N GLU A 97 -13.32 11.99 8.39
CA GLU A 97 -11.95 12.40 8.71
C GLU A 97 -10.93 11.86 7.71
N TYR A 98 -10.93 10.52 7.48
CA TYR A 98 -9.88 9.87 6.70
C TYR A 98 -9.87 10.29 5.24
N VAL A 99 -11.02 10.23 4.54
CA VAL A 99 -11.13 10.59 3.11
C VAL A 99 -10.57 11.98 2.85
N THR A 100 -10.97 12.93 3.69
CA THR A 100 -10.49 14.30 3.58
C THR A 100 -8.98 14.37 3.78
N ASN A 101 -8.48 13.82 4.87
CA ASN A 101 -7.08 13.96 5.24
C ASN A 101 -6.14 13.22 4.27
N VAL A 102 -6.50 12.02 3.82
CA VAL A 102 -5.66 11.23 2.91
C VAL A 102 -5.54 11.89 1.54
N ILE A 103 -6.62 12.45 0.99
CA ILE A 103 -6.57 13.15 -0.30
C ILE A 103 -5.61 14.35 -0.23
N PHE A 104 -5.62 15.09 0.88
CA PHE A 104 -4.73 16.23 1.04
C PHE A 104 -3.30 15.84 1.38
N ASP A 105 -3.08 14.71 2.05
CA ASP A 105 -1.76 14.12 2.18
C ASP A 105 -1.20 13.71 0.81
N PHE A 106 -2.03 13.12 -0.06
CA PHE A 106 -1.67 12.85 -1.46
C PHE A 106 -1.29 14.10 -2.24
N LEU A 107 -2.03 15.18 -2.08
CA LEU A 107 -1.74 16.45 -2.72
C LEU A 107 -0.56 17.20 -2.10
N SER A 108 0.09 16.63 -1.07
CA SER A 108 1.20 17.25 -0.34
C SER A 108 0.89 18.66 0.19
N LEU A 109 -0.35 18.86 0.61
CA LEU A 109 -0.85 20.12 1.18
C LEU A 109 -1.20 20.02 2.68
N PRO A 110 -0.42 19.28 3.51
CA PRO A 110 -0.84 18.95 4.87
C PRO A 110 -0.97 20.18 5.79
N GLY A 111 -0.21 21.24 5.53
CA GLY A 111 -0.19 22.41 6.41
C GLY A 111 -1.42 23.29 6.31
N LEU A 112 -1.77 23.68 5.09
CA LEU A 112 -2.95 24.50 4.82
C LEU A 112 -4.24 23.73 5.21
N MET A 113 -4.19 22.41 5.13
CA MET A 113 -5.36 21.53 5.21
C MET A 113 -5.65 20.99 6.61
N LYS A 114 -4.77 21.19 7.58
CA LYS A 114 -5.06 20.89 9.00
C LYS A 114 -6.01 21.89 9.64
N SER A 115 -6.19 23.05 9.03
CA SER A 115 -7.13 24.05 9.51
C SER A 115 -8.57 23.60 9.27
N ASP A 116 -9.39 23.68 10.30
CA ASP A 116 -10.83 23.42 10.26
C ASP A 116 -11.69 24.69 10.17
N CYS A 117 -11.07 25.80 9.78
CA CYS A 117 -11.82 27.03 9.58
C CYS A 117 -12.86 26.85 8.45
N PRO A 118 -14.04 27.51 8.55
CA PRO A 118 -15.14 27.27 7.62
C PRO A 118 -14.81 27.40 6.13
N PRO A 119 -14.00 28.38 5.67
CA PRO A 119 -13.60 28.47 4.27
C PRO A 119 -12.79 27.25 3.79
N ILE A 120 -11.84 26.77 4.61
CA ILE A 120 -11.00 25.64 4.28
C ILE A 120 -11.82 24.35 4.27
N ARG A 121 -12.74 24.18 5.23
CA ARG A 121 -13.64 23.03 5.26
C ARG A 121 -14.52 22.98 4.00
N LYS A 122 -15.07 24.13 3.57
CA LYS A 122 -15.85 24.21 2.33
C LYS A 122 -15.01 23.85 1.09
N MET A 123 -13.77 24.32 1.03
CA MET A 123 -12.85 23.99 -0.05
C MET A 123 -12.49 22.50 -0.05
N LYS A 124 -12.21 21.92 1.11
CA LYS A 124 -11.97 20.46 1.26
C LYS A 124 -13.13 19.68 0.68
N ARG A 125 -14.36 20.00 1.08
CA ARG A 125 -15.56 19.33 0.59
C ARG A 125 -15.73 19.47 -0.92
N ALA A 126 -15.54 20.66 -1.47
CA ALA A 126 -15.65 20.90 -2.91
C ALA A 126 -14.63 20.06 -3.73
N ILE A 127 -13.43 19.84 -3.20
CA ILE A 127 -12.42 18.99 -3.85
C ILE A 127 -12.86 17.51 -3.82
N ILE A 128 -13.36 17.03 -2.69
CA ILE A 128 -13.87 15.65 -2.57
C ILE A 128 -15.06 15.46 -3.52
N ASP A 129 -16.00 16.39 -3.54
CA ASP A 129 -17.18 16.34 -4.42
C ASP A 129 -16.76 16.32 -5.90
N ALA A 130 -15.73 17.09 -6.28
CA ALA A 130 -15.20 17.08 -7.64
C ALA A 130 -14.57 15.73 -8.00
N ILE A 131 -13.75 15.15 -7.10
CA ILE A 131 -13.14 13.82 -7.29
C ILE A 131 -14.21 12.75 -7.38
N THR A 132 -15.21 12.79 -6.51
CA THR A 132 -16.33 11.85 -6.51
C THR A 132 -17.11 11.93 -7.81
N LYS A 133 -17.50 13.12 -8.23
CA LYS A 133 -18.24 13.35 -9.48
C LYS A 133 -17.46 12.87 -10.69
N ASP A 134 -16.16 13.19 -10.76
CA ASP A 134 -15.29 12.78 -11.84
C ASP A 134 -15.17 11.25 -11.91
N SER A 135 -14.85 10.60 -10.79
CA SER A 135 -14.69 9.15 -10.74
C SER A 135 -16.01 8.38 -10.96
N LEU A 136 -17.16 8.90 -10.49
CA LEU A 136 -18.47 8.33 -10.76
C LEU A 136 -18.84 8.39 -12.24
N SER A 137 -18.47 9.47 -12.94
CA SER A 137 -18.70 9.58 -14.39
C SER A 137 -17.87 8.58 -15.21
N ARG A 138 -16.80 8.04 -14.63
CA ARG A 138 -15.84 7.12 -15.25
C ARG A 138 -15.82 5.74 -14.59
N ARG A 139 -16.95 5.28 -14.09
CA ARG A 139 -17.09 4.00 -13.36
C ARG A 139 -16.98 2.74 -14.21
N GLU A 140 -16.66 2.87 -15.50
CA GLU A 140 -16.46 1.73 -16.38
C GLU A 140 -15.39 0.77 -15.83
N GLY A 141 -15.69 -0.53 -15.88
CA GLY A 141 -14.79 -1.58 -15.40
C GLY A 141 -14.82 -1.86 -13.89
N ILE A 142 -15.58 -1.10 -13.12
CA ILE A 142 -15.77 -1.40 -11.69
C ILE A 142 -16.86 -2.48 -11.56
N PRO A 143 -16.53 -3.65 -10.96
CA PRO A 143 -17.51 -4.72 -10.82
C PRO A 143 -18.67 -4.31 -9.92
N ARG A 144 -19.90 -4.62 -10.34
CA ARG A 144 -21.14 -4.23 -9.64
C ARG A 144 -21.19 -4.71 -8.19
N GLU A 145 -20.61 -5.87 -7.92
CA GLU A 145 -20.53 -6.44 -6.57
C GLU A 145 -19.92 -5.46 -5.56
N TYR A 146 -18.85 -4.75 -5.92
CA TYR A 146 -18.19 -3.79 -5.02
C TYR A 146 -18.99 -2.51 -4.85
N VAL A 147 -19.73 -2.09 -5.88
CA VAL A 147 -20.68 -0.98 -5.75
C VAL A 147 -21.79 -1.36 -4.77
N ASN A 148 -22.34 -2.56 -4.91
CA ASN A 148 -23.37 -3.08 -4.01
C ASN A 148 -22.84 -3.20 -2.56
N GLU A 149 -21.57 -3.56 -2.38
CA GLU A 149 -20.95 -3.61 -1.04
C GLU A 149 -20.89 -2.22 -0.38
N ILE A 150 -20.59 -1.16 -1.13
CA ILE A 150 -20.68 0.23 -0.62
C ILE A 150 -22.15 0.57 -0.27
N GLU A 151 -23.10 0.27 -1.15
CA GLU A 151 -24.53 0.53 -0.90
C GLU A 151 -25.01 -0.18 0.38
N GLY A 152 -24.59 -1.45 0.55
CA GLY A 152 -24.87 -2.25 1.75
C GLY A 152 -24.29 -1.62 3.01
N LEU A 153 -23.03 -1.19 2.95
CA LEU A 153 -22.34 -0.57 4.08
C LEU A 153 -23.05 0.72 4.55
N VAL A 154 -23.50 1.55 3.61
CA VAL A 154 -24.28 2.76 3.91
C VAL A 154 -25.62 2.39 4.56
N GLU A 155 -26.33 1.40 4.03
CA GLU A 155 -27.62 0.98 4.58
C GLU A 155 -27.45 0.36 5.97
N GLY A 156 -26.47 -0.51 6.17
CA GLY A 156 -26.19 -1.13 7.47
C GLY A 156 -25.84 -0.10 8.54
N ALA A 157 -24.99 0.88 8.18
CA ALA A 157 -24.63 1.98 9.08
C ALA A 157 -25.86 2.84 9.46
N ARG A 158 -26.76 3.11 8.52
CA ARG A 158 -28.03 3.83 8.81
C ARG A 158 -28.92 3.07 9.76
N VAL A 159 -29.01 1.76 9.61
CA VAL A 159 -29.81 0.94 10.52
C VAL A 159 -29.23 0.94 11.93
N ALA A 160 -27.89 0.92 12.04
CA ALA A 160 -27.22 1.04 13.32
C ALA A 160 -27.38 2.42 13.95
N ASN A 161 -27.30 3.47 13.15
CA ASN A 161 -27.37 4.87 13.60
C ASN A 161 -27.98 5.76 12.50
N GLU A 162 -29.19 6.28 12.74
CA GLU A 162 -29.87 7.18 11.79
C GLU A 162 -29.10 8.49 11.53
N GLY A 163 -28.30 8.94 12.51
CA GLY A 163 -27.45 10.12 12.41
C GLY A 163 -26.04 9.84 11.89
N THR A 164 -25.80 8.68 11.29
CA THR A 164 -24.48 8.28 10.78
C THR A 164 -23.92 9.27 9.76
N LYS A 165 -22.60 9.44 9.77
CA LYS A 165 -21.87 10.21 8.74
C LYS A 165 -21.48 9.36 7.53
N VAL A 166 -21.76 8.07 7.56
CA VAL A 166 -21.47 7.15 6.46
C VAL A 166 -22.38 7.49 5.28
N ASN A 167 -21.77 7.79 4.15
CA ASN A 167 -22.47 8.11 2.92
C ASN A 167 -21.77 7.52 1.70
N PHE A 168 -22.52 7.35 0.63
CA PHE A 168 -22.04 6.70 -0.59
C PHE A 168 -20.92 7.49 -1.26
N GLU A 169 -21.02 8.80 -1.31
CA GLU A 169 -20.12 9.69 -2.02
C GLU A 169 -18.71 9.66 -1.40
N ASP A 170 -18.59 9.73 -0.08
CA ASP A 170 -17.31 9.66 0.60
C ASP A 170 -16.69 8.27 0.52
N LEU A 171 -17.52 7.21 0.63
CA LEU A 171 -17.04 5.84 0.42
C LEU A 171 -16.61 5.58 -1.02
N TRP A 172 -17.31 6.16 -2.00
CA TRP A 172 -16.91 6.10 -3.40
C TRP A 172 -15.56 6.78 -3.61
N ALA A 173 -15.41 8.01 -3.10
CA ALA A 173 -14.15 8.75 -3.18
C ALA A 173 -13.00 7.98 -2.54
N LEU A 174 -13.23 7.34 -1.40
CA LEU A 174 -12.25 6.51 -0.70
C LEU A 174 -11.77 5.32 -1.53
N ASN A 175 -12.70 4.60 -2.14
CA ASN A 175 -12.41 3.31 -2.77
C ASN A 175 -12.00 3.42 -4.24
N PHE A 176 -12.48 4.44 -4.96
CA PHE A 176 -12.23 4.61 -6.41
C PHE A 176 -11.74 6.00 -6.79
N GLY A 177 -12.10 7.04 -6.03
CA GLY A 177 -11.71 8.42 -6.33
C GLY A 177 -10.20 8.64 -6.20
N ILE A 178 -9.56 7.99 -5.24
CA ILE A 178 -8.10 8.08 -5.03
C ILE A 178 -7.35 7.52 -6.23
N ASP A 179 -7.77 6.39 -6.79
CA ASP A 179 -7.16 5.81 -7.99
C ASP A 179 -7.31 6.74 -9.20
N CYS A 180 -8.47 7.35 -9.38
CA CYS A 180 -8.70 8.34 -10.42
C CYS A 180 -7.76 9.55 -10.27
N LEU A 181 -7.61 10.08 -9.06
CA LEU A 181 -6.68 11.16 -8.74
C LEU A 181 -5.23 10.77 -9.03
N VAL A 182 -4.81 9.57 -8.63
CA VAL A 182 -3.47 9.03 -8.88
C VAL A 182 -3.22 8.89 -10.38
N ALA A 183 -4.18 8.38 -11.14
CA ALA A 183 -4.09 8.28 -12.60
C ALA A 183 -3.90 9.66 -13.25
N HIS A 184 -4.65 10.67 -12.82
CA HIS A 184 -4.46 12.05 -13.29
C HIS A 184 -3.07 12.59 -12.98
N ILE A 185 -2.60 12.44 -11.75
CA ILE A 185 -1.28 12.92 -11.33
C ILE A 185 -0.17 12.24 -12.14
N TYR A 186 -0.22 10.92 -12.26
CA TYR A 186 0.84 10.17 -12.93
C TYR A 186 0.84 10.35 -14.44
N SER A 187 -0.31 10.38 -15.10
CA SER A 187 -0.39 10.65 -16.54
C SER A 187 0.17 12.02 -16.92
N GLN A 188 -0.01 13.03 -16.05
CA GLN A 188 0.55 14.36 -16.26
C GLN A 188 2.04 14.45 -15.95
N SER A 189 2.60 13.47 -15.26
CA SER A 189 4.01 13.50 -14.84
C SER A 189 4.98 13.60 -16.01
N LEU A 190 4.65 13.04 -17.17
CA LEU A 190 5.40 13.24 -18.41
C LEU A 190 5.26 14.66 -19.00
N ARG A 191 4.08 15.27 -18.86
CA ARG A 191 3.82 16.65 -19.32
C ARG A 191 4.42 17.68 -18.38
N PHE A 192 4.52 17.37 -17.09
CA PHE A 192 5.16 18.22 -16.09
C PHE A 192 6.68 18.30 -16.20
N LYS A 193 7.29 17.61 -17.16
CA LYS A 193 8.72 17.76 -17.52
C LYS A 193 9.16 19.22 -17.60
N GLU A 194 8.27 20.05 -18.09
CA GLU A 194 8.53 21.46 -18.40
C GLU A 194 8.00 22.39 -17.32
N ARG A 195 7.14 21.93 -16.44
CA ARG A 195 6.47 22.74 -15.43
C ARG A 195 7.05 22.50 -14.03
N ARG A 196 7.44 23.58 -13.39
CA ARG A 196 8.21 23.64 -12.13
C ARG A 196 7.48 23.06 -10.91
N PHE A 197 6.19 22.72 -11.01
CA PHE A 197 5.33 22.34 -9.89
C PHE A 197 5.13 20.83 -9.69
N ALA A 198 5.45 20.00 -10.65
CA ALA A 198 5.22 18.54 -10.59
C ALA A 198 5.88 17.85 -9.39
N LYS A 199 6.96 18.42 -8.90
CA LYS A 199 7.72 17.86 -7.78
C LYS A 199 6.94 17.83 -6.46
N TYR A 200 5.98 18.71 -6.27
CA TYR A 200 5.15 18.75 -5.07
C TYR A 200 4.16 17.60 -5.01
N PHE A 201 3.63 17.19 -6.16
CA PHE A 201 2.65 16.13 -6.27
C PHE A 201 3.27 14.72 -6.25
N LEU A 202 4.58 14.64 -6.48
CA LEU A 202 5.29 13.36 -6.59
C LEU A 202 6.06 12.97 -5.31
N THR A 203 5.96 13.76 -4.27
CA THR A 203 6.72 13.56 -3.02
C THR A 203 5.91 12.90 -1.93
N VAL A 204 4.87 12.17 -2.28
CA VAL A 204 4.07 11.47 -1.28
C VAL A 204 4.94 10.42 -0.59
N PRO A 205 4.95 10.38 0.75
CA PRO A 205 5.77 9.46 1.52
C PRO A 205 5.13 8.07 1.52
N PHE A 206 5.11 7.43 0.36
CA PHE A 206 4.69 6.04 0.26
C PHE A 206 5.91 5.15 0.26
N GLY A 207 5.84 4.14 1.07
CA GLY A 207 6.74 3.04 1.02
C GLY A 207 5.96 1.76 1.17
N CYS A 208 6.33 0.75 0.44
CA CYS A 208 5.74 -0.56 0.58
C CYS A 208 6.82 -1.59 0.31
N ASN A 209 6.72 -2.72 0.98
CA ASN A 209 7.62 -3.83 0.75
C ASN A 209 6.81 -5.12 0.80
N ALA A 210 7.18 -6.08 -0.04
CA ALA A 210 6.68 -7.43 0.11
C ALA A 210 7.76 -8.44 -0.24
N PHE A 211 7.57 -9.66 0.24
CA PHE A 211 8.35 -10.82 -0.16
C PHE A 211 7.49 -12.06 -0.24
N ALA A 212 7.99 -13.06 -0.97
CA ALA A 212 7.51 -14.43 -0.89
C ALA A 212 8.72 -15.35 -0.73
N PHE A 213 8.69 -16.19 0.32
CA PHE A 213 9.71 -17.22 0.58
C PHE A 213 9.05 -18.59 0.66
N SER A 214 9.64 -19.56 -0.06
CA SER A 214 9.13 -20.92 -0.13
C SER A 214 10.23 -21.92 -0.52
N GLY A 215 9.88 -23.19 -0.62
CA GLY A 215 10.79 -24.27 -0.98
C GLY A 215 11.98 -24.35 -0.02
N ARG A 216 13.21 -24.37 -0.55
CA ARG A 216 14.43 -24.43 0.27
C ARG A 216 14.67 -23.21 1.18
N TYR A 217 13.92 -22.14 1.00
CA TYR A 217 14.06 -20.91 1.80
C TYR A 217 13.05 -20.84 2.94
N ALA A 218 12.06 -21.73 2.96
CA ALA A 218 11.08 -21.85 4.02
C ALA A 218 11.24 -23.19 4.75
N LYS A 219 11.15 -23.17 6.08
CA LYS A 219 11.27 -24.34 6.93
C LYS A 219 10.00 -25.17 6.82
N ASP A 220 10.17 -26.49 6.90
CA ASP A 220 9.07 -27.47 7.00
C ASP A 220 8.03 -27.37 5.85
N GLY A 221 8.48 -26.98 4.65
CA GLY A 221 7.59 -26.83 3.49
C GLY A 221 6.69 -25.59 3.56
N GLY A 222 6.98 -24.65 4.45
CA GLY A 222 6.26 -23.38 4.57
C GLY A 222 6.25 -22.58 3.28
N CYS A 223 5.30 -21.68 3.18
CA CYS A 223 5.25 -20.65 2.14
C CYS A 223 4.78 -19.35 2.80
N TYR A 224 5.68 -18.40 2.89
CA TYR A 224 5.46 -17.14 3.61
C TYR A 224 5.34 -15.99 2.64
N PHE A 225 4.24 -15.23 2.76
CA PHE A 225 4.02 -13.99 2.04
C PHE A 225 3.98 -12.84 3.04
N GLY A 226 5.01 -11.99 3.00
CA GLY A 226 5.12 -10.81 3.85
C GLY A 226 4.76 -9.53 3.11
N ARG A 227 4.07 -8.62 3.77
CA ARG A 227 3.61 -7.35 3.21
C ARG A 227 3.67 -6.22 4.23
N ASP A 228 4.46 -5.20 3.95
CA ASP A 228 4.52 -3.95 4.71
C ASP A 228 3.87 -2.82 3.91
N PHE A 229 2.77 -2.30 4.40
CA PHE A 229 1.97 -1.24 3.77
C PHE A 229 2.22 0.10 4.45
N MET A 230 3.12 0.88 3.87
CA MET A 230 3.43 2.23 4.32
C MET A 230 2.55 3.24 3.58
N PHE A 231 1.46 3.62 4.20
CA PHE A 231 0.48 4.53 3.62
C PHE A 231 0.10 5.62 4.65
N PRO A 232 -0.30 6.83 4.23
CA PRO A 232 -0.75 7.83 5.18
C PRO A 232 -1.93 7.32 6.00
N THR A 233 -1.73 7.21 7.30
CA THR A 233 -2.81 6.83 8.23
C THR A 233 -3.81 7.96 8.42
N ALA A 234 -3.47 9.16 7.96
CA ALA A 234 -4.25 10.39 8.05
C ALA A 234 -4.75 10.72 9.47
N GLY A 235 -4.10 10.13 10.48
CA GLY A 235 -4.51 10.25 11.87
C GLY A 235 -5.74 9.42 12.26
N VAL A 236 -6.20 8.52 11.39
CA VAL A 236 -7.44 7.74 11.58
C VAL A 236 -7.22 6.24 11.41
N PHE A 237 -6.55 5.81 10.34
CA PHE A 237 -6.40 4.38 10.00
C PHE A 237 -5.81 3.55 11.14
N GLN A 238 -4.86 4.10 11.89
CA GLN A 238 -4.23 3.42 13.02
C GLN A 238 -5.23 3.04 14.13
N ASP A 239 -6.32 3.80 14.26
CA ASP A 239 -7.35 3.56 15.29
C ASP A 239 -8.48 2.66 14.81
N VAL A 240 -8.80 2.72 13.50
CA VAL A 240 -9.99 2.05 12.95
C VAL A 240 -9.66 0.86 12.07
N GLY A 241 -8.39 0.60 11.79
CA GLY A 241 -7.95 -0.59 11.05
C GLY A 241 -8.45 -1.87 11.71
N CYS A 242 -8.78 -2.87 10.90
CA CYS A 242 -9.34 -4.14 11.39
C CYS A 242 -9.00 -5.31 10.46
N LEU A 243 -9.16 -6.51 10.98
CA LEU A 243 -9.21 -7.73 10.18
C LEU A 243 -10.65 -8.08 9.84
N VAL A 244 -10.91 -8.41 8.59
CA VAL A 244 -12.23 -8.90 8.18
C VAL A 244 -12.10 -10.29 7.59
N VAL A 245 -12.80 -11.24 8.20
CA VAL A 245 -12.98 -12.60 7.69
C VAL A 245 -14.29 -12.62 6.89
N GLY A 246 -14.19 -12.74 5.58
CA GLY A 246 -15.32 -12.77 4.67
C GLY A 246 -15.66 -14.20 4.24
N ASN A 247 -16.88 -14.63 4.48
CA ASN A 247 -17.40 -15.91 4.01
C ASN A 247 -18.53 -15.67 3.00
N PRO A 248 -18.36 -15.98 1.72
CA PRO A 248 -19.31 -15.58 0.67
C PRO A 248 -20.68 -16.25 0.77
N ARG A 249 -20.81 -17.44 1.35
CA ARG A 249 -22.08 -18.16 1.58
C ARG A 249 -23.07 -18.07 0.40
N PRO A 250 -22.73 -18.60 -0.77
CA PRO A 250 -23.62 -18.55 -1.94
C PRO A 250 -24.92 -19.35 -1.72
N ASP A 251 -24.91 -20.25 -0.75
CA ASP A 251 -26.07 -21.06 -0.34
C ASP A 251 -27.14 -20.28 0.46
N LEU A 252 -26.80 -19.08 0.96
CA LEU A 252 -27.66 -18.26 1.82
C LEU A 252 -27.99 -16.88 1.22
N ALA A 253 -27.81 -16.67 -0.08
CA ALA A 253 -28.01 -15.38 -0.72
C ALA A 253 -29.43 -14.79 -0.49
N THR A 254 -29.52 -13.53 -0.08
CA THR A 254 -30.77 -12.86 0.33
C THR A 254 -31.58 -12.20 -0.79
N GLY A 255 -31.34 -12.51 -2.05
CA GLY A 255 -32.21 -12.12 -3.18
C GLY A 255 -32.12 -10.67 -3.66
N ARG A 256 -31.42 -9.77 -2.99
CA ARG A 256 -31.15 -8.38 -3.43
C ARG A 256 -29.80 -8.23 -4.14
N GLY A 257 -29.29 -9.22 -4.63
CA GLY A 257 -27.99 -9.12 -5.24
C GLY A 257 -27.83 -10.18 -6.28
N GLU A 258 -26.99 -9.84 -7.15
CA GLU A 258 -26.39 -10.71 -8.09
C GLU A 258 -26.12 -12.05 -7.43
N ARG A 259 -26.57 -13.09 -8.08
CA ARG A 259 -26.01 -14.41 -7.84
C ARG A 259 -24.50 -14.24 -7.96
N SER A 260 -23.78 -14.23 -6.83
CA SER A 260 -22.35 -14.47 -6.91
C SER A 260 -22.20 -15.71 -7.76
N VAL A 261 -21.40 -15.63 -8.82
CA VAL A 261 -21.19 -16.78 -9.67
C VAL A 261 -20.80 -17.93 -8.74
N PRO A 262 -21.61 -19.00 -8.62
CA PRO A 262 -21.33 -20.06 -7.67
C PRO A 262 -19.92 -20.61 -7.90
N GLY A 263 -19.12 -20.69 -6.84
CA GLY A 263 -17.78 -21.26 -6.86
C GLY A 263 -16.61 -20.30 -7.03
N GLU A 264 -16.83 -19.00 -7.34
CA GLU A 264 -15.69 -18.07 -7.53
C GLU A 264 -15.16 -17.46 -6.23
N ALA A 265 -16.01 -17.11 -5.27
CA ALA A 265 -15.58 -16.49 -4.03
C ALA A 265 -15.26 -17.49 -2.92
N ARG A 266 -14.20 -17.24 -2.17
CA ARG A 266 -13.64 -18.10 -1.13
C ARG A 266 -13.72 -17.45 0.26
N LEU A 267 -13.68 -18.28 1.28
CA LEU A 267 -13.40 -17.82 2.64
C LEU A 267 -12.02 -17.13 2.64
N HIS A 268 -11.96 -15.91 3.13
CA HIS A 268 -10.74 -15.11 3.10
C HIS A 268 -10.63 -14.20 4.32
N VAL A 269 -9.42 -13.77 4.61
CA VAL A 269 -9.13 -12.72 5.58
C VAL A 269 -8.46 -11.54 4.87
N ALA A 270 -8.85 -10.34 5.24
CA ALA A 270 -8.34 -9.10 4.68
C ALA A 270 -8.00 -8.09 5.79
N MET A 271 -6.87 -7.41 5.64
CA MET A 271 -6.54 -6.21 6.43
C MET A 271 -7.09 -4.98 5.70
N LEU A 272 -7.95 -4.22 6.39
CA LEU A 272 -8.60 -3.03 5.86
C LEU A 272 -9.03 -2.07 6.99
N ALA A 273 -9.79 -1.03 6.69
CA ALA A 273 -10.56 -0.25 7.66
C ALA A 273 -12.04 -0.21 7.25
N PRO A 274 -13.01 -0.18 8.19
CA PRO A 274 -14.43 -0.10 7.87
C PRO A 274 -14.71 1.12 6.98
N GLY A 275 -15.38 0.89 5.84
CA GLY A 275 -15.52 1.88 4.75
C GLY A 275 -14.64 1.58 3.54
N MET A 276 -13.55 0.84 3.71
CA MET A 276 -12.80 0.27 2.59
C MET A 276 -13.44 -1.05 2.18
N ILE A 277 -13.79 -1.18 0.90
CA ILE A 277 -14.20 -2.46 0.31
C ILE A 277 -12.99 -3.24 -0.23
N GLY A 278 -11.90 -2.53 -0.48
CA GLY A 278 -10.62 -3.11 -0.85
C GLY A 278 -9.80 -3.57 0.36
N ALA A 279 -8.69 -4.24 0.10
CA ALA A 279 -7.79 -4.75 1.12
C ALA A 279 -6.35 -4.30 0.87
N VAL A 280 -5.58 -4.05 1.93
CA VAL A 280 -4.13 -3.76 1.81
C VAL A 280 -3.32 -5.05 1.68
N CYS A 281 -3.82 -6.12 2.27
CA CYS A 281 -3.33 -7.49 2.15
C CYS A 281 -4.49 -8.44 2.36
N ALA A 282 -4.55 -9.53 1.60
CA ALA A 282 -5.59 -10.54 1.73
C ALA A 282 -5.01 -11.94 1.53
N MET A 283 -5.62 -12.93 2.20
CA MET A 283 -5.33 -14.36 2.05
C MET A 283 -6.64 -15.16 2.07
N ASN A 284 -6.72 -16.22 1.29
CA ASN A 284 -7.88 -17.11 1.28
C ASN A 284 -7.56 -18.56 1.71
N ASP A 285 -8.61 -19.35 1.79
CA ASP A 285 -8.54 -20.74 2.25
C ASP A 285 -7.94 -21.73 1.23
N ALA A 286 -7.67 -21.29 0.01
CA ALA A 286 -6.84 -22.04 -0.93
C ALA A 286 -5.34 -21.88 -0.64
N GLY A 287 -4.96 -20.95 0.26
CA GLY A 287 -3.57 -20.60 0.52
C GLY A 287 -3.00 -19.70 -0.57
N PHE A 288 -3.79 -18.78 -1.08
CA PHE A 288 -3.35 -17.70 -1.96
C PHE A 288 -3.35 -16.38 -1.18
N ALA A 289 -2.26 -15.62 -1.28
CA ALA A 289 -2.15 -14.29 -0.69
C ALA A 289 -1.73 -13.25 -1.71
N THR A 290 -2.15 -12.01 -1.46
CA THR A 290 -1.83 -10.88 -2.32
C THR A 290 -1.77 -9.56 -1.56
N GLY A 291 -0.98 -8.65 -2.09
CA GLY A 291 -0.84 -7.27 -1.62
C GLY A 291 -0.46 -6.34 -2.77
N ILE A 292 -0.38 -5.06 -2.48
CA ILE A 292 -0.17 -4.04 -3.51
C ILE A 292 0.98 -3.11 -3.14
N GLU A 293 1.80 -2.74 -4.14
CA GLU A 293 2.81 -1.70 -4.04
C GLU A 293 2.46 -0.55 -4.97
N MET A 294 2.49 0.67 -4.46
CA MET A 294 2.30 1.84 -5.29
C MET A 294 3.45 1.97 -6.29
N LEU A 295 3.10 2.11 -7.55
CA LEU A 295 4.04 2.26 -8.64
C LEU A 295 3.83 3.59 -9.36
N PRO A 296 4.67 4.60 -9.13
CA PRO A 296 4.62 5.83 -9.91
C PRO A 296 5.08 5.58 -11.35
N HIS A 297 4.13 5.38 -12.26
CA HIS A 297 4.39 5.11 -13.66
C HIS A 297 3.52 6.01 -14.55
N PRO A 298 4.05 6.60 -15.65
CA PRO A 298 3.30 7.55 -16.45
C PRO A 298 2.23 6.94 -17.35
N LEU A 299 2.30 5.65 -17.61
CA LEU A 299 1.31 4.94 -18.42
C LEU A 299 0.03 4.70 -17.65
N CYS A 300 -0.65 5.80 -17.30
CA CYS A 300 -1.97 5.83 -16.70
C CYS A 300 -2.98 6.41 -17.67
N ASP A 301 -4.24 6.01 -17.53
CA ASP A 301 -5.38 6.51 -18.28
C ASP A 301 -6.42 7.12 -17.32
N PRO A 302 -6.39 8.44 -17.09
CA PRO A 302 -7.35 9.07 -16.21
C PRO A 302 -8.78 9.11 -16.76
N GLU A 303 -8.95 8.93 -18.07
CA GLU A 303 -10.28 8.89 -18.70
C GLU A 303 -10.98 7.54 -18.47
N ARG A 304 -10.19 6.48 -18.28
CA ARG A 304 -10.66 5.12 -18.01
C ARG A 304 -9.94 4.55 -16.80
N PRO A 305 -10.18 5.08 -15.59
CA PRO A 305 -9.46 4.66 -14.39
C PRO A 305 -9.66 3.18 -14.06
N GLY A 306 -10.83 2.61 -14.35
CA GLY A 306 -11.11 1.19 -14.18
C GLY A 306 -11.03 0.70 -12.74
N PHE A 307 -10.77 -0.59 -12.57
CA PHE A 307 -10.68 -1.28 -11.28
C PHE A 307 -9.23 -1.56 -10.90
N ASN A 308 -8.76 -0.97 -9.81
CA ASN A 308 -7.35 -0.99 -9.43
C ASN A 308 -7.16 -1.17 -7.91
N SER A 309 -5.92 -0.98 -7.49
CA SER A 309 -5.43 -0.83 -6.12
C SER A 309 -6.02 -1.82 -5.11
N LEU A 310 -6.55 -1.32 -4.03
CA LEU A 310 -7.06 -2.12 -2.92
C LEU A 310 -8.27 -2.98 -3.32
N GLY A 311 -9.10 -2.49 -4.24
CA GLY A 311 -10.22 -3.26 -4.80
C GLY A 311 -9.73 -4.51 -5.52
N MET A 312 -8.69 -4.40 -6.35
CA MET A 312 -8.07 -5.53 -7.02
C MET A 312 -7.46 -6.53 -6.02
N VAL A 313 -6.75 -6.05 -4.98
CA VAL A 313 -6.21 -6.94 -3.93
C VAL A 313 -7.33 -7.76 -3.28
N ARG A 314 -8.45 -7.12 -2.99
CA ARG A 314 -9.62 -7.80 -2.43
C ARG A 314 -10.20 -8.84 -3.38
N ASP A 315 -10.32 -8.49 -4.66
CA ASP A 315 -10.85 -9.38 -5.68
C ASP A 315 -9.96 -10.62 -5.87
N LEU A 316 -8.66 -10.43 -6.02
CA LEU A 316 -7.68 -11.50 -6.13
C LEU A 316 -7.68 -12.37 -4.85
N GLY A 317 -7.57 -11.75 -3.69
CA GLY A 317 -7.50 -12.43 -2.39
C GLY A 317 -8.75 -13.24 -2.05
N SER A 318 -9.92 -12.87 -2.59
CA SER A 318 -11.16 -13.61 -2.35
C SER A 318 -11.50 -14.67 -3.41
N ARG A 319 -10.78 -14.72 -4.55
CA ARG A 319 -11.18 -15.55 -5.70
C ARG A 319 -10.09 -16.47 -6.23
N CYS A 320 -8.85 -16.00 -6.31
CA CYS A 320 -7.77 -16.74 -6.94
C CYS A 320 -7.25 -17.88 -6.05
N SER A 321 -6.80 -18.96 -6.65
CA SER A 321 -6.15 -20.08 -5.99
C SER A 321 -4.68 -20.21 -6.38
N SER A 322 -4.24 -19.53 -7.43
CA SER A 322 -2.87 -19.56 -7.91
C SER A 322 -2.41 -18.18 -8.41
N VAL A 323 -1.10 -17.99 -8.46
CA VAL A 323 -0.51 -16.74 -8.96
C VAL A 323 -0.78 -16.52 -10.45
N ASP A 324 -0.92 -17.58 -11.25
CA ASP A 324 -1.26 -17.47 -12.68
C ASP A 324 -2.69 -16.99 -12.87
N GLU A 325 -3.63 -17.55 -12.09
CA GLU A 325 -5.02 -17.10 -12.09
C GLU A 325 -5.11 -15.63 -11.68
N GLY A 326 -4.34 -15.23 -10.65
CA GLY A 326 -4.24 -13.83 -10.24
C GLY A 326 -3.73 -12.92 -11.34
N ALA A 327 -2.68 -13.31 -12.06
CA ALA A 327 -2.13 -12.51 -13.16
C ALA A 327 -3.10 -12.39 -14.34
N MET A 328 -3.80 -13.48 -14.71
CA MET A 328 -4.83 -13.44 -15.74
C MET A 328 -5.98 -12.53 -15.33
N ARG A 329 -6.46 -12.66 -14.10
CA ARG A 329 -7.55 -11.83 -13.59
C ARG A 329 -7.19 -10.34 -13.55
N ILE A 330 -5.97 -9.98 -13.19
CA ILE A 330 -5.47 -8.60 -13.31
C ILE A 330 -5.52 -8.15 -14.77
N ALA A 331 -5.08 -8.99 -15.72
CA ALA A 331 -5.07 -8.66 -17.14
C ALA A 331 -6.48 -8.45 -17.72
N ASP A 332 -7.47 -9.19 -17.24
CA ASP A 332 -8.86 -9.11 -17.70
C ASP A 332 -9.61 -7.87 -17.22
N HIS A 333 -9.24 -7.33 -16.05
CA HIS A 333 -9.85 -6.09 -15.57
C HIS A 333 -9.35 -4.86 -16.34
N LEU A 334 -10.27 -3.92 -16.62
CA LEU A 334 -9.90 -2.59 -17.07
C LEU A 334 -9.14 -1.86 -15.97
N ARG A 335 -7.94 -1.38 -16.28
CA ARG A 335 -7.06 -0.64 -15.37
C ARG A 335 -6.62 0.67 -16.02
N GLY A 336 -6.68 1.75 -15.28
CA GLY A 336 -6.17 3.05 -15.72
C GLY A 336 -5.00 3.56 -14.88
N THR A 337 -4.60 2.83 -13.84
CA THR A 337 -3.53 3.21 -12.93
C THR A 337 -2.46 2.13 -12.87
N SER A 338 -1.22 2.55 -12.63
CA SER A 338 -0.09 1.63 -12.49
C SER A 338 0.09 1.20 -11.04
N TRP A 339 0.23 -0.11 -10.84
CA TRP A 339 0.47 -0.74 -9.54
C TRP A 339 1.38 -1.95 -9.70
N ILE A 340 1.96 -2.42 -8.59
CA ILE A 340 2.57 -3.74 -8.53
C ILE A 340 1.70 -4.59 -7.61
N TYR A 341 1.26 -5.73 -8.10
CA TYR A 341 0.54 -6.72 -7.28
C TYR A 341 1.50 -7.85 -6.94
N ALA A 342 1.77 -8.00 -5.66
CA ALA A 342 2.56 -9.09 -5.13
C ALA A 342 1.62 -10.25 -4.80
N MET A 343 1.98 -11.46 -5.23
CA MET A 343 1.15 -12.65 -5.05
C MET A 343 2.01 -13.85 -4.68
N ALA A 344 1.47 -14.73 -3.86
CA ALA A 344 2.04 -16.05 -3.61
C ALA A 344 0.92 -17.07 -3.40
N ASP A 345 1.20 -18.32 -3.73
CA ASP A 345 0.26 -19.42 -3.53
C ASP A 345 0.89 -20.60 -2.76
N ARG A 346 0.03 -21.48 -2.27
CA ARG A 346 0.41 -22.64 -1.44
C ARG A 346 1.37 -23.61 -2.13
N SER A 347 1.44 -23.59 -3.47
CA SER A 347 2.39 -24.43 -4.20
C SER A 347 3.86 -23.94 -4.05
N GLY A 348 4.05 -22.81 -3.38
CA GLY A 348 5.36 -22.17 -3.20
C GLY A 348 5.74 -21.22 -4.34
N ARG A 349 4.81 -20.93 -5.25
CA ARG A 349 5.06 -19.97 -6.31
C ARG A 349 4.78 -18.55 -5.83
N GLY A 350 5.69 -17.66 -6.14
CA GLY A 350 5.52 -16.21 -5.99
C GLY A 350 5.53 -15.53 -7.35
N LEU A 351 4.75 -14.47 -7.51
CA LEU A 351 4.68 -13.65 -8.72
C LEU A 351 4.47 -12.19 -8.36
N MET A 352 5.19 -11.32 -9.07
CA MET A 352 4.98 -9.88 -9.06
C MET A 352 4.40 -9.46 -10.40
N ALA A 353 3.21 -8.89 -10.41
CA ALA A 353 2.59 -8.30 -11.58
C ALA A 353 2.87 -6.79 -11.57
N GLU A 354 3.82 -6.35 -12.37
CA GLU A 354 4.08 -4.93 -12.60
C GLU A 354 3.12 -4.44 -13.68
N THR A 355 2.21 -3.50 -13.33
CA THR A 355 1.11 -3.12 -14.21
C THR A 355 1.11 -1.65 -14.58
N CYS A 356 0.61 -1.34 -15.77
CA CYS A 356 0.21 -0.01 -16.19
C CYS A 356 -1.27 -0.01 -16.59
N LYS A 357 -1.74 1.07 -17.22
CA LYS A 357 -3.07 1.08 -17.83
C LYS A 357 -3.28 -0.13 -18.73
N SER A 358 -4.51 -0.59 -18.89
CA SER A 358 -4.83 -1.64 -19.85
C SER A 358 -4.38 -1.25 -21.26
N LEU A 359 -3.58 -2.10 -21.88
CA LEU A 359 -3.07 -1.92 -23.24
C LEU A 359 -3.74 -2.93 -24.15
N PRO A 360 -4.07 -2.58 -25.41
CA PRO A 360 -4.41 -3.57 -26.43
C PRO A 360 -3.27 -4.58 -26.59
N PRO A 361 -3.57 -5.84 -26.90
CA PRO A 361 -2.52 -6.86 -27.10
C PRO A 361 -1.48 -6.53 -28.16
N SER A 362 -1.84 -5.68 -29.12
CA SER A 362 -0.96 -5.22 -30.21
C SER A 362 -0.15 -3.97 -29.88
N GLU A 363 -0.41 -3.34 -28.73
CA GLU A 363 0.29 -2.11 -28.35
C GLU A 363 1.60 -2.47 -27.63
N SER A 364 2.72 -1.99 -28.14
CA SER A 364 3.99 -2.12 -27.46
C SER A 364 4.13 -1.13 -26.31
N PHE A 365 4.89 -1.50 -25.29
CA PHE A 365 5.26 -0.55 -24.24
C PHE A 365 6.07 0.60 -24.86
N PRO A 366 5.75 1.86 -24.56
CA PRO A 366 6.50 3.02 -25.04
C PRO A 366 7.83 3.14 -24.29
N TYR A 367 8.73 2.24 -24.53
CA TYR A 367 9.96 1.98 -23.82
C TYR A 367 10.86 3.22 -23.70
N LEU A 368 10.98 3.96 -24.79
CA LEU A 368 11.82 5.17 -24.85
C LEU A 368 11.02 6.47 -24.83
N ASP A 369 9.73 6.44 -25.08
CA ASP A 369 8.92 7.66 -25.14
C ASP A 369 8.69 8.26 -23.75
N GLY A 370 8.74 7.44 -22.71
CA GLY A 370 8.77 7.89 -21.33
C GLY A 370 10.03 8.65 -20.94
N VAL A 371 11.14 8.47 -21.69
CA VAL A 371 12.41 9.13 -21.38
C VAL A 371 12.38 10.58 -21.88
N PRO A 372 12.57 11.58 -21.03
CA PRO A 372 12.55 12.98 -21.44
C PRO A 372 13.59 13.35 -22.48
N ARG A 373 13.23 14.30 -23.31
CA ARG A 373 14.09 14.79 -24.40
C ARG A 373 15.50 15.17 -23.95
N TYR A 374 15.62 15.71 -22.76
CA TYR A 374 16.91 16.04 -22.15
C TYR A 374 17.78 14.80 -21.89
N TRP A 375 17.17 13.69 -21.49
CA TRP A 375 17.84 12.43 -21.21
C TRP A 375 18.08 11.62 -22.50
N LYS A 376 17.20 11.73 -23.50
CA LYS A 376 17.35 11.08 -24.80
C LYS A 376 18.69 11.39 -25.46
N LYS A 377 19.25 12.57 -25.21
CA LYS A 377 20.60 12.93 -25.70
C LYS A 377 21.76 12.17 -25.05
N ARG A 378 21.49 11.44 -24.00
CA ARG A 378 22.47 10.69 -23.18
C ARG A 378 22.20 9.22 -23.13
N LEU A 379 21.21 8.74 -23.89
CA LEU A 379 20.94 7.33 -24.05
C LEU A 379 22.09 6.66 -24.80
N PRO A 380 22.25 5.34 -24.65
CA PRO A 380 23.17 4.56 -25.47
C PRO A 380 22.85 4.76 -26.94
N THR A 381 23.84 4.62 -27.77
CA THR A 381 23.73 4.72 -29.25
C THR A 381 24.10 3.39 -29.88
N GLY A 382 23.69 3.19 -31.15
CA GLY A 382 24.02 1.99 -31.91
C GLY A 382 23.32 0.74 -31.40
N GLU A 383 24.01 -0.39 -31.42
CA GLU A 383 23.46 -1.72 -31.12
C GLU A 383 22.74 -1.83 -29.76
N GLU A 384 23.22 -1.09 -28.75
CA GLU A 384 22.62 -1.09 -27.42
C GLU A 384 21.20 -0.47 -27.47
N LEU A 385 21.04 0.60 -28.24
CA LEU A 385 19.74 1.26 -28.44
C LEU A 385 18.81 0.39 -29.28
N ASP A 386 19.34 -0.29 -30.28
CA ASP A 386 18.56 -1.16 -31.15
C ASP A 386 18.07 -2.41 -30.42
N ARG A 387 18.88 -2.99 -29.52
CA ARG A 387 18.43 -4.05 -28.61
C ARG A 387 17.32 -3.59 -27.66
N LEU A 388 17.41 -2.37 -27.15
CA LEU A 388 16.33 -1.81 -26.34
C LEU A 388 15.05 -1.62 -27.15
N ARG A 389 15.14 -1.17 -28.40
CA ARG A 389 14.00 -1.04 -29.32
C ARG A 389 13.41 -2.37 -29.75
N GLU A 390 14.23 -3.39 -29.90
CA GLU A 390 13.77 -4.75 -30.18
C GLU A 390 12.88 -5.27 -29.03
N ARG A 391 13.30 -5.07 -27.78
CA ARG A 391 12.50 -5.41 -26.60
C ARG A 391 11.21 -4.58 -26.49
N GLU A 392 11.24 -3.34 -26.97
CA GLU A 392 10.05 -2.48 -27.03
C GLU A 392 9.01 -3.02 -28.00
N ARG A 393 9.45 -3.62 -29.13
CA ARG A 393 8.56 -4.19 -30.15
C ARG A 393 7.91 -5.50 -29.70
N ASN A 394 8.57 -6.27 -28.86
CA ASN A 394 8.14 -7.58 -28.40
C ASN A 394 8.17 -7.68 -26.86
N PRO A 395 7.45 -6.84 -26.14
CA PRO A 395 7.46 -6.90 -24.69
C PRO A 395 6.70 -8.13 -24.19
N PRO A 396 7.20 -8.84 -23.19
CA PRO A 396 6.46 -9.93 -22.56
C PRO A 396 5.39 -9.39 -21.62
N HIS A 397 4.33 -8.83 -22.18
CA HIS A 397 3.21 -8.35 -21.37
C HIS A 397 1.88 -8.94 -21.85
N ASP A 398 0.94 -9.05 -20.92
CA ASP A 398 -0.44 -9.35 -21.19
C ASP A 398 -1.30 -8.13 -20.82
N ARG A 399 -1.81 -7.42 -21.83
CA ARG A 399 -2.67 -6.23 -21.68
C ARG A 399 -2.14 -5.19 -20.70
N GLY A 400 -0.85 -4.95 -20.66
CA GLY A 400 -0.20 -4.02 -19.75
C GLY A 400 0.21 -4.62 -18.40
N VAL A 401 0.19 -5.94 -18.26
CA VAL A 401 0.70 -6.68 -17.12
C VAL A 401 2.02 -7.34 -17.47
N VAL A 402 3.09 -6.96 -16.82
CA VAL A 402 4.40 -7.61 -16.93
C VAL A 402 4.59 -8.53 -15.72
N ARG A 403 4.71 -9.83 -15.99
CA ARG A 403 4.91 -10.84 -14.97
C ARG A 403 6.39 -10.91 -14.59
N ARG A 404 6.70 -10.71 -13.33
CA ARG A 404 8.03 -10.89 -12.78
C ARG A 404 8.03 -12.10 -11.86
N ALA A 405 8.58 -13.19 -12.35
CA ALA A 405 8.80 -14.39 -11.56
C ALA A 405 10.17 -14.37 -10.87
N ASN A 406 10.48 -15.41 -10.14
CA ASN A 406 11.66 -15.56 -9.32
C ASN A 406 13.00 -15.51 -10.09
N GLU A 407 13.00 -15.86 -11.37
CA GLU A 407 14.20 -16.02 -12.20
C GLU A 407 14.61 -14.74 -12.93
N TYR A 408 13.93 -13.64 -12.64
CA TYR A 408 14.18 -12.41 -13.36
C TYR A 408 15.53 -11.79 -12.97
N ALA A 409 16.42 -11.66 -13.93
CA ALA A 409 17.65 -10.90 -13.84
C ALA A 409 17.57 -9.63 -14.70
N LEU A 410 17.97 -8.49 -14.16
CA LEU A 410 18.10 -7.27 -14.94
C LEU A 410 19.20 -7.45 -16.01
N ALA A 411 18.87 -7.11 -17.23
CA ALA A 411 19.85 -7.09 -18.30
C ALA A 411 20.95 -6.05 -18.02
N GLU A 412 22.18 -6.37 -18.36
CA GLU A 412 23.33 -5.49 -18.11
C GLU A 412 23.20 -4.14 -18.84
N GLU A 413 22.55 -4.13 -20.00
CA GLU A 413 22.27 -2.92 -20.78
C GLU A 413 21.42 -1.92 -19.97
N LEU A 414 20.40 -2.41 -19.26
CA LEU A 414 19.55 -1.56 -18.44
C LEU A 414 20.25 -1.06 -17.19
N LEU A 415 21.13 -1.86 -16.62
CA LEU A 415 21.99 -1.42 -15.53
C LEU A 415 22.94 -0.31 -15.98
N SER A 416 23.52 -0.43 -17.17
CA SER A 416 24.39 0.60 -17.73
C SER A 416 23.64 1.89 -18.06
N LEU A 417 22.43 1.79 -18.58
CA LEU A 417 21.55 2.93 -18.84
C LEU A 417 21.23 3.67 -17.55
N ASN A 418 20.81 2.97 -16.52
CA ASN A 418 20.55 3.56 -15.21
C ASN A 418 21.76 4.28 -14.64
N ARG A 419 22.94 3.67 -14.68
CA ARG A 419 24.18 4.29 -14.21
C ARG A 419 24.45 5.61 -14.93
N ARG A 420 24.24 5.65 -16.26
CA ARG A 420 24.45 6.87 -17.06
C ARG A 420 23.44 7.95 -16.74
N LEU A 421 22.16 7.60 -16.63
CA LEU A 421 21.10 8.54 -16.28
C LEU A 421 21.35 9.16 -14.91
N LEU A 422 21.65 8.36 -13.92
CA LEU A 422 21.90 8.81 -12.55
C LEU A 422 23.17 9.65 -12.43
N ARG A 423 24.28 9.25 -13.08
CA ARG A 423 25.51 10.09 -13.14
C ARG A 423 25.23 11.45 -13.76
N SER A 424 24.48 11.44 -14.86
CA SER A 424 24.12 12.65 -15.58
C SER A 424 23.31 13.63 -14.73
N TYR A 425 22.41 13.13 -13.89
CA TYR A 425 21.64 13.94 -12.96
C TYR A 425 22.52 14.55 -11.86
N ASN A 426 23.42 13.77 -11.27
CA ASN A 426 24.30 14.22 -10.20
C ASN A 426 25.18 15.42 -10.58
N TRP A 427 25.52 15.54 -11.85
CA TRP A 427 26.34 16.64 -12.37
C TRP A 427 25.52 17.82 -12.88
N ASN A 428 24.20 17.82 -12.74
CA ASN A 428 23.34 18.86 -13.27
C ASN A 428 23.11 19.97 -12.24
N LEU A 429 23.85 21.07 -12.38
CA LEU A 429 23.74 22.24 -11.51
C LEU A 429 22.31 22.83 -11.50
N ARG A 430 21.64 22.87 -12.66
CA ARG A 430 20.25 23.39 -12.74
C ARG A 430 19.27 22.55 -11.91
N ALA A 431 19.43 21.23 -11.92
CA ALA A 431 18.62 20.33 -11.10
C ALA A 431 18.87 20.58 -9.60
N ARG A 432 20.11 20.87 -9.21
CA ARG A 432 20.47 21.20 -7.82
C ARG A 432 19.90 22.52 -7.35
N VAL A 433 20.04 23.56 -8.14
CA VAL A 433 19.45 24.88 -7.84
C VAL A 433 17.93 24.74 -7.69
N ARG A 434 17.32 23.99 -8.60
CA ARG A 434 15.88 23.73 -8.53
C ARG A 434 15.48 22.96 -7.25
N GLU A 435 16.25 21.98 -6.84
CA GLU A 435 16.01 21.22 -5.59
C GLU A 435 16.03 22.15 -4.38
N ILE A 436 17.01 23.04 -4.31
CA ILE A 436 17.14 24.03 -3.25
C ILE A 436 15.92 24.95 -3.23
N LEU A 437 15.56 25.50 -4.38
CA LEU A 437 14.41 26.42 -4.49
C LEU A 437 13.10 25.75 -4.04
N VAL A 438 12.91 24.49 -4.40
CA VAL A 438 11.72 23.74 -3.99
C VAL A 438 11.70 23.46 -2.48
N LYS A 439 12.85 23.08 -1.90
CA LYS A 439 12.96 22.88 -0.45
C LYS A 439 12.75 24.18 0.32
N LEU A 440 13.32 25.29 -0.16
CA LEU A 440 13.11 26.62 0.41
C LEU A 440 11.63 27.00 0.35
N LEU A 441 11.02 26.89 -0.82
CA LEU A 441 9.60 27.21 -0.98
C LEU A 441 8.73 26.37 -0.05
N GLY A 442 8.98 25.06 0.07
CA GLY A 442 8.29 24.18 1.01
C GLY A 442 8.47 24.61 2.48
N THR A 443 9.66 25.08 2.85
CA THR A 443 9.95 25.61 4.19
C THR A 443 9.15 26.88 4.46
N PHE A 444 9.09 27.79 3.49
CA PHE A 444 8.30 29.02 3.62
C PHE A 444 6.79 28.76 3.62
N VAL A 445 6.30 27.84 2.79
CA VAL A 445 4.88 27.43 2.84
C VAL A 445 4.51 26.91 4.23
N LYS A 446 5.35 26.11 4.86
CA LYS A 446 5.14 25.65 6.24
C LYS A 446 5.16 26.78 7.26
N LEU A 447 6.01 27.78 7.05
CA LEU A 447 6.06 28.96 7.92
C LEU A 447 4.74 29.73 7.85
N PHE A 448 4.27 30.03 6.64
CA PHE A 448 3.01 30.76 6.42
C PHE A 448 1.77 29.95 6.84
N SER A 449 1.86 28.62 6.82
CA SER A 449 0.80 27.73 7.30
C SER A 449 0.84 27.50 8.81
N LEU A 450 1.69 28.23 9.56
CA LEU A 450 1.86 28.11 11.00
C LEU A 450 2.17 26.66 11.47
N GLU A 451 2.83 25.87 10.62
CA GLU A 451 3.20 24.48 10.95
C GLU A 451 4.39 24.37 11.90
N TYR A 452 5.16 25.42 12.08
CA TYR A 452 6.31 25.41 12.96
C TYR A 452 5.90 25.73 14.40
N ARG A 453 6.17 24.79 15.29
CA ARG A 453 5.97 24.99 16.74
C ARG A 453 7.02 25.88 17.40
N SER A 454 8.16 26.11 16.72
CA SER A 454 9.21 27.00 17.20
C SER A 454 10.03 27.54 16.04
N PHE A 455 10.63 28.73 16.25
CA PHE A 455 11.55 29.33 15.30
C PHE A 455 12.80 28.47 15.05
N ALA A 456 13.25 27.73 16.06
CA ALA A 456 14.36 26.78 15.92
C ALA A 456 14.04 25.64 14.95
N ALA A 457 12.79 25.16 14.90
CA ALA A 457 12.35 24.16 13.93
C ALA A 457 12.36 24.71 12.50
N PHE A 458 11.92 25.96 12.30
CA PHE A 458 12.03 26.65 11.02
C PHE A 458 13.49 26.79 10.56
N LEU A 459 14.38 27.30 11.42
CA LEU A 459 15.80 27.44 11.11
C LEU A 459 16.44 26.10 10.74
N ARG A 460 16.07 25.02 11.41
CA ARG A 460 16.56 23.68 11.11
C ARG A 460 16.14 23.22 9.71
N ASP A 461 14.87 23.41 9.35
CA ASP A 461 14.36 23.08 8.01
C ASP A 461 15.01 23.94 6.94
N LEU A 462 15.29 25.21 7.23
CA LEU A 462 16.01 26.13 6.35
C LEU A 462 17.45 25.64 6.10
N VAL A 463 18.16 25.26 7.15
CA VAL A 463 19.51 24.67 7.04
C VAL A 463 19.50 23.40 6.21
N VAL A 464 18.49 22.54 6.41
CA VAL A 464 18.32 21.31 5.62
C VAL A 464 17.97 21.62 4.16
N ALA A 465 17.18 22.66 3.90
CA ALA A 465 16.88 23.09 2.53
C ALA A 465 18.15 23.57 1.78
N LEU A 466 19.08 24.17 2.50
CA LEU A 466 20.38 24.63 1.97
C LEU A 466 21.47 23.54 2.00
N GLU A 467 21.21 22.38 2.58
CA GLU A 467 22.18 21.28 2.66
C GLU A 467 22.74 20.82 1.30
N PRO A 468 21.96 20.79 0.20
CA PRO A 468 22.50 20.50 -1.13
C PRO A 468 23.62 21.45 -1.56
N VAL A 469 23.57 22.73 -1.17
CA VAL A 469 24.65 23.70 -1.41
C VAL A 469 25.87 23.36 -0.55
N ARG A 470 25.65 23.05 0.71
CA ARG A 470 26.72 22.72 1.65
C ARG A 470 27.40 21.40 1.28
N ARG A 471 26.66 20.41 0.82
CA ARG A 471 27.20 19.12 0.33
C ARG A 471 27.93 19.29 -0.99
N PHE A 472 27.48 20.18 -1.87
CA PHE A 472 28.16 20.48 -3.12
C PHE A 472 29.57 21.08 -2.90
N ARG A 473 29.75 21.85 -1.84
CA ARG A 473 31.05 22.41 -1.45
C ARG A 473 32.01 21.37 -0.88
N ARG A 474 31.55 20.23 -0.40
CA ARG A 474 32.40 19.18 0.15
C ARG A 474 32.79 18.19 -0.94
N ARG A 475 34.11 17.90 -1.04
CA ARG A 475 34.66 16.91 -1.97
C ARG A 475 33.97 15.54 -1.85
N ALA A 476 33.58 15.16 -0.64
CA ALA A 476 32.78 13.97 -0.31
C ALA A 476 31.42 13.91 -1.02
N PHE A 477 30.86 15.04 -1.46
CA PHE A 477 29.61 15.05 -2.21
C PHE A 477 29.78 14.58 -3.65
N ARG A 478 30.92 14.81 -4.26
CA ARG A 478 31.27 14.31 -5.60
C ARG A 478 31.38 12.79 -5.62
N GLU A 479 31.79 12.21 -4.52
CA GLU A 479 31.98 10.75 -4.35
C GLU A 479 30.71 10.07 -3.87
N ARG A 480 29.88 10.76 -3.11
CA ARG A 480 28.66 10.20 -2.51
C ARG A 480 27.47 10.15 -3.43
N GLY A 481 27.46 10.84 -4.55
CA GLY A 481 26.38 10.80 -5.54
C GLY A 481 24.97 10.69 -4.94
N PHE A 482 23.99 10.90 -5.76
CA PHE A 482 22.59 10.71 -5.36
C PHE A 482 22.17 9.27 -5.23
N ILE A 483 23.04 8.41 -5.46
CA ILE A 483 22.83 7.04 -5.78
C ILE A 483 23.11 6.27 -4.52
N CYS A 484 22.19 5.45 -4.13
CA CYS A 484 22.17 4.68 -2.91
C CYS A 484 23.52 4.05 -2.55
N ARG A 485 23.71 3.78 -1.30
CA ARG A 485 24.86 3.10 -0.74
C ARG A 485 25.00 1.68 -1.29
N SER A 486 26.21 1.17 -1.32
CA SER A 486 26.42 -0.24 -1.59
C SER A 486 25.69 -1.09 -0.54
N PRO A 487 24.95 -2.14 -0.93
CA PRO A 487 24.28 -3.00 0.04
C PRO A 487 25.26 -3.73 0.98
N ARG A 488 26.53 -3.80 0.63
CA ARG A 488 27.57 -4.44 1.46
C ARG A 488 28.10 -3.55 2.58
N ASP A 489 27.93 -2.26 2.45
CA ASP A 489 28.47 -1.31 3.41
C ASP A 489 27.54 -0.10 3.55
N ASP A 490 26.68 -0.14 4.56
CA ASP A 490 25.79 0.95 4.94
C ASP A 490 26.55 2.23 5.32
N ARG A 491 27.86 2.13 5.58
CA ARG A 491 28.72 3.23 6.02
C ARG A 491 29.43 3.91 4.87
N THR A 492 29.61 3.21 3.74
CA THR A 492 30.33 3.75 2.58
C THR A 492 29.37 4.16 1.48
N PRO A 493 29.08 5.47 1.33
CA PRO A 493 28.25 5.94 0.24
C PRO A 493 28.96 5.74 -1.08
N GLY A 494 28.37 4.96 -1.97
CA GLY A 494 28.84 4.71 -3.33
C GLY A 494 27.75 4.88 -4.37
N PRO A 495 28.10 4.88 -5.66
CA PRO A 495 27.13 4.81 -6.71
C PRO A 495 26.33 3.52 -6.53
N TYR A 496 25.02 3.68 -6.38
CA TYR A 496 24.14 2.59 -6.15
C TYR A 496 23.45 2.18 -7.46
N TYR A 497 23.55 0.95 -7.77
CA TYR A 497 22.85 0.32 -8.86
C TYR A 497 22.52 -1.13 -8.45
N PHE A 498 21.64 -1.76 -9.15
CA PHE A 498 21.28 -3.14 -8.86
C PHE A 498 22.53 -4.00 -8.80
N PRO A 499 22.88 -4.49 -7.62
CA PRO A 499 24.02 -5.41 -7.55
C PRO A 499 23.64 -6.73 -8.22
N PRO A 500 24.52 -7.32 -9.00
CA PRO A 500 24.29 -8.64 -9.62
C PRO A 500 24.18 -9.79 -8.60
N GLN A 501 24.28 -9.49 -7.32
CA GLN A 501 24.36 -10.47 -6.24
C GLN A 501 23.05 -10.72 -5.51
N ARG A 502 21.94 -10.18 -6.00
CA ARG A 502 20.63 -10.48 -5.45
C ARG A 502 20.34 -11.95 -5.62
N ARG A 503 19.98 -12.62 -4.55
CA ARG A 503 19.41 -13.94 -4.67
C ARG A 503 18.10 -13.80 -5.40
N GLN A 504 18.02 -14.48 -6.51
CA GLN A 504 16.80 -14.70 -7.25
C GLN A 504 16.76 -16.19 -7.56
N GLY A 505 15.61 -16.73 -7.58
CA GLY A 505 15.40 -18.14 -7.81
C GLY A 505 14.07 -18.58 -7.26
N GLU A 506 13.71 -19.78 -7.57
CA GLU A 506 12.48 -20.38 -7.10
C GLU A 506 12.35 -20.23 -5.58
N GLY A 507 11.23 -19.68 -5.14
CA GLY A 507 10.94 -19.47 -3.74
C GLY A 507 11.54 -18.21 -3.08
N TRP A 508 12.14 -17.30 -3.84
CA TRP A 508 12.70 -16.05 -3.32
C TRP A 508 12.31 -14.86 -4.16
N ILE A 509 11.29 -14.10 -3.73
CA ILE A 509 10.87 -12.84 -4.36
C ILE A 509 10.87 -11.74 -3.32
N ILE A 510 11.36 -10.55 -3.72
CA ILE A 510 11.26 -9.31 -2.96
C ILE A 510 10.78 -8.20 -3.90
N VAL A 511 9.91 -7.34 -3.40
CA VAL A 511 9.38 -6.18 -4.13
C VAL A 511 9.31 -4.94 -3.26
N THR A 512 9.44 -3.79 -3.89
CA THR A 512 9.18 -2.46 -3.33
C THR A 512 8.49 -1.58 -4.39
N ASN A 513 8.40 -0.28 -4.17
CA ASN A 513 7.66 0.64 -5.04
C ASN A 513 8.37 1.02 -6.35
N HIS A 514 9.06 0.11 -6.98
CA HIS A 514 9.72 0.39 -8.27
C HIS A 514 9.69 -0.82 -9.19
N CYS A 515 9.68 -0.54 -10.48
CA CYS A 515 9.76 -1.58 -11.50
C CYS A 515 11.14 -2.25 -11.47
N VAL A 516 11.14 -3.55 -11.56
CA VAL A 516 12.34 -4.36 -11.72
C VAL A 516 12.40 -4.94 -13.13
N SER A 517 11.25 -5.20 -13.76
CA SER A 517 11.21 -5.64 -15.14
C SER A 517 11.79 -4.58 -16.08
N PRO A 518 12.60 -4.95 -17.07
CA PRO A 518 13.22 -3.98 -18.00
C PRO A 518 12.20 -3.11 -18.70
N GLU A 519 11.11 -3.72 -19.13
CA GLU A 519 10.03 -3.13 -19.90
C GLU A 519 9.39 -1.96 -19.12
N MET A 520 9.04 -2.20 -17.88
CA MET A 520 8.44 -1.21 -17.01
C MET A 520 9.46 -0.21 -16.45
N ARG A 521 10.69 -0.64 -16.25
CA ARG A 521 11.72 0.19 -15.63
C ARG A 521 12.19 1.33 -16.52
N VAL A 522 12.35 1.11 -17.81
CA VAL A 522 12.81 2.14 -18.75
C VAL A 522 11.68 3.10 -19.12
N SER A 523 10.49 2.59 -19.35
CA SER A 523 9.29 3.40 -19.56
C SER A 523 8.78 4.04 -18.26
N GLY A 524 9.06 3.39 -17.15
CA GLY A 524 8.67 3.83 -15.82
C GLY A 524 9.42 5.06 -15.36
N MET A 525 8.75 5.87 -14.59
CA MET A 525 9.33 7.07 -14.01
C MET A 525 10.06 6.82 -12.68
N THR A 526 10.32 5.57 -12.30
CA THR A 526 10.90 5.30 -10.97
C THR A 526 12.26 5.95 -10.81
N GLU A 527 13.16 5.80 -11.76
CA GLU A 527 14.43 6.53 -11.78
C GLU A 527 14.24 8.04 -12.01
N TRP A 528 13.20 8.39 -12.71
CA TRP A 528 12.80 9.77 -12.95
C TRP A 528 12.31 10.46 -11.72
N LEU A 529 11.40 9.81 -11.00
CA LEU A 529 10.91 10.27 -9.70
C LEU A 529 12.06 10.31 -8.71
N ALA A 530 12.97 9.33 -8.79
CA ALA A 530 14.23 9.35 -8.09
C ALA A 530 15.02 10.60 -8.37
N LEU A 531 15.18 10.93 -9.63
CA LEU A 531 15.94 12.07 -10.07
C LEU A 531 15.27 13.41 -9.76
N LEU A 532 13.94 13.46 -9.79
CA LEU A 532 13.17 14.67 -9.50
C LEU A 532 12.96 14.88 -8.01
N ALA A 533 12.72 13.82 -7.26
CA ALA A 533 12.46 13.87 -5.83
C ALA A 533 13.74 13.86 -4.97
N GLY A 534 14.92 13.74 -5.60
CA GLY A 534 16.19 13.70 -4.89
C GLY A 534 16.40 12.38 -4.14
N GLU A 535 17.00 12.46 -2.94
CA GLU A 535 17.34 11.26 -2.14
C GLU A 535 16.15 10.32 -1.84
N ARG A 536 14.92 10.81 -1.98
CA ARG A 536 13.73 10.07 -1.60
C ARG A 536 13.36 8.92 -2.51
N ALA A 537 13.63 9.05 -3.78
CA ALA A 537 13.21 8.02 -4.70
C ALA A 537 14.27 6.94 -4.88
N ASN A 538 15.48 7.22 -4.42
CA ASN A 538 16.45 6.19 -4.13
C ASN A 538 16.03 5.32 -2.93
N ASP A 539 15.09 5.79 -2.11
CA ASP A 539 14.52 5.05 -1.01
C ASP A 539 13.91 3.71 -1.45
N PHE A 540 13.21 3.67 -2.57
CA PHE A 540 12.62 2.42 -3.08
C PHE A 540 13.67 1.37 -3.39
N GLN A 541 14.73 1.77 -4.08
CA GLN A 541 15.85 0.90 -4.41
C GLN A 541 16.62 0.51 -3.15
N PHE A 542 16.85 1.46 -2.26
CA PHE A 542 17.55 1.23 -1.01
C PHE A 542 16.82 0.21 -0.13
N ARG A 543 15.50 0.34 0.03
CA ARG A 543 14.69 -0.61 0.80
C ARG A 543 14.69 -2.00 0.16
N TYR A 544 14.60 -2.06 -1.17
CA TYR A 544 14.68 -3.32 -1.91
C TYR A 544 15.99 -4.06 -1.63
N ASP A 545 17.11 -3.37 -1.73
CA ASP A 545 18.41 -3.99 -1.53
C ASP A 545 18.70 -4.28 -0.06
N LYS A 546 18.20 -3.43 0.84
CA LYS A 546 18.31 -3.66 2.27
C LYS A 546 17.54 -4.90 2.70
N LEU A 547 16.31 -5.06 2.25
CA LEU A 547 15.48 -6.23 2.55
C LEU A 547 16.13 -7.51 1.97
N ASN A 548 16.65 -7.46 0.73
CA ASN A 548 17.39 -8.58 0.16
C ASN A 548 18.62 -8.94 1.01
N ARG A 549 19.38 -7.96 1.45
CA ARG A 549 20.55 -8.19 2.28
C ARG A 549 20.20 -8.80 3.63
N LEU A 550 19.22 -8.22 4.33
CA LEU A 550 18.77 -8.75 5.62
C LEU A 550 18.27 -10.18 5.49
N ALA A 551 17.54 -10.48 4.43
CA ALA A 551 17.07 -11.83 4.16
C ALA A 551 18.22 -12.78 3.83
N ILE A 552 19.22 -12.36 3.05
CA ILE A 552 20.42 -13.16 2.76
C ILE A 552 21.21 -13.42 4.04
N ASP A 553 21.49 -12.36 4.81
CA ASP A 553 22.25 -12.46 6.05
C ASP A 553 21.56 -13.39 7.07
N ALA A 554 20.23 -13.28 7.21
CA ALA A 554 19.44 -14.14 8.09
C ALA A 554 19.45 -15.60 7.62
N TYR A 555 19.28 -15.83 6.31
CA TYR A 555 19.32 -17.17 5.75
C TYR A 555 20.71 -17.82 5.88
N GLU A 556 21.78 -17.06 5.69
CA GLU A 556 23.15 -17.55 5.86
C GLU A 556 23.50 -17.86 7.31
N ALA A 557 22.90 -17.12 8.25
CA ALA A 557 23.14 -17.31 9.69
C ALA A 557 22.32 -18.46 10.28
N ALA A 558 21.04 -18.61 9.90
CA ALA A 558 20.09 -19.50 10.56
C ALA A 558 19.44 -20.56 9.65
N GLY A 559 19.69 -20.51 8.33
CA GLY A 559 19.06 -21.40 7.35
C GLY A 559 17.66 -20.97 6.93
N PRO A 560 16.80 -21.91 6.53
CA PRO A 560 15.44 -21.62 6.07
C PRO A 560 14.59 -20.88 7.10
N PHE A 561 13.78 -19.94 6.62
CA PHE A 561 12.89 -19.14 7.47
C PHE A 561 11.78 -19.99 8.05
N ASP A 562 11.50 -19.82 9.31
CA ASP A 562 10.21 -20.14 9.93
C ASP A 562 9.32 -18.90 9.96
N PHE A 563 8.12 -19.04 10.53
CA PHE A 563 7.14 -17.96 10.56
C PHE A 563 7.62 -16.71 11.34
N GLU A 564 8.35 -16.92 12.46
CA GLU A 564 8.82 -15.81 13.28
C GLU A 564 10.00 -15.09 12.59
N ALA A 565 10.94 -15.83 12.00
CA ALA A 565 12.03 -15.22 11.23
C ALA A 565 11.52 -14.45 10.00
N ALA A 566 10.46 -14.95 9.34
CA ALA A 566 9.81 -14.22 8.26
C ALA A 566 9.08 -12.96 8.77
N TRP A 567 8.47 -13.02 9.96
CA TRP A 567 7.86 -11.86 10.61
C TRP A 567 8.89 -10.77 10.91
N ASP A 568 10.02 -11.12 11.50
CA ASP A 568 11.09 -10.16 11.81
C ASP A 568 11.63 -9.50 10.55
N LEU A 569 11.70 -10.23 9.43
CA LEU A 569 12.10 -9.67 8.16
C LEU A 569 11.12 -8.65 7.59
N ILE A 570 9.82 -8.89 7.67
CA ILE A 570 8.86 -7.93 7.13
C ILE A 570 8.71 -6.70 8.04
N ASP A 571 8.91 -6.88 9.34
CA ASP A 571 8.86 -5.79 10.33
C ASP A 571 10.23 -5.09 10.52
N PHE A 572 11.19 -5.32 9.62
CA PHE A 572 12.57 -4.80 9.71
C PHE A 572 12.68 -3.28 9.78
N LEU A 573 11.62 -2.57 9.45
CA LEU A 573 11.55 -1.12 9.53
C LEU A 573 11.01 -0.62 10.87
N ARG A 574 10.55 -1.53 11.73
CA ARG A 574 10.08 -1.17 13.06
C ARG A 574 11.26 -0.67 13.90
N PRO A 575 11.24 0.58 14.40
CA PRO A 575 12.28 1.04 15.29
C PRO A 575 12.16 0.33 16.64
N GLU A 576 13.30 0.03 17.24
CA GLU A 576 13.35 -0.31 18.65
C GLU A 576 12.67 0.79 19.47
N PRO A 577 11.84 0.47 20.47
CA PRO A 577 11.13 1.47 21.28
C PRO A 577 12.02 2.53 21.91
N SER A 578 13.28 2.18 22.20
CA SER A 578 14.31 3.04 22.75
C SER A 578 15.43 3.40 21.77
N GLY A 579 15.34 2.92 20.54
CA GLY A 579 16.40 3.05 19.55
C GLY A 579 16.35 4.35 18.74
N PRO A 580 17.48 4.74 18.14
CA PRO A 580 17.48 5.86 17.19
C PRO A 580 16.65 5.49 15.95
N CYS A 581 15.97 6.50 15.41
CA CYS A 581 15.29 6.37 14.13
C CYS A 581 16.24 5.81 13.06
N PRO A 582 15.84 4.78 12.33
CA PRO A 582 16.64 4.28 11.22
C PRO A 582 17.02 5.39 10.24
N GLU A 583 18.31 5.50 9.92
CA GLU A 583 18.86 6.62 9.13
C GLU A 583 18.23 6.78 7.74
N TYR A 584 17.74 5.71 7.14
CA TYR A 584 17.14 5.76 5.82
C TYR A 584 15.76 6.42 5.78
N TYR A 585 15.02 6.46 6.91
CA TYR A 585 13.85 7.30 7.04
C TYR A 585 14.16 8.79 7.22
N ALA A 586 15.41 9.12 7.49
CA ALA A 586 15.83 10.51 7.66
C ALA A 586 15.62 11.37 6.41
N ALA A 587 15.41 10.75 5.26
CA ALA A 587 15.10 11.44 4.01
C ALA A 587 13.61 11.80 3.88
N ASP A 588 12.72 11.17 4.64
CA ASP A 588 11.29 11.42 4.61
C ASP A 588 10.90 12.68 5.44
N ILE A 589 10.01 13.51 4.91
CA ILE A 589 9.52 14.73 5.60
C ILE A 589 8.72 14.38 6.84
N SER A 590 7.92 13.31 6.79
CA SER A 590 7.16 12.86 7.94
C SER A 590 8.07 12.46 9.09
N MET A 591 9.23 11.89 8.77
CA MET A 591 10.24 11.48 9.73
C MET A 591 11.04 12.64 10.31
N ARG A 592 11.21 13.74 9.57
CA ARG A 592 11.81 14.97 10.10
C ARG A 592 10.92 15.62 11.15
N LYS A 593 9.60 15.58 10.96
CA LYS A 593 8.62 16.03 11.99
C LYS A 593 8.74 15.17 13.25
N ARG A 594 9.01 13.89 13.11
CA ARG A 594 9.16 12.94 14.21
C ARG A 594 10.42 13.15 15.03
N ARG A 595 11.56 13.47 14.39
CA ARG A 595 12.78 13.85 15.10
C ARG A 595 12.61 15.09 15.99
N ALA A 596 11.65 15.95 15.68
CA ALA A 596 11.33 17.12 16.50
C ALA A 596 10.38 16.82 17.67
N ASP A 597 9.72 15.66 17.66
CA ASP A 597 8.84 15.20 18.72
C ASP A 597 9.22 13.74 19.06
N PRO A 598 10.05 13.53 20.09
CA PRO A 598 10.46 12.17 20.51
C PRO A 598 9.28 11.24 20.80
N ASP A 599 8.18 11.80 21.33
CA ASP A 599 6.97 11.03 21.65
C ASP A 599 6.16 10.65 20.40
N TYR A 600 6.43 11.27 19.27
CA TYR A 600 5.70 10.97 18.02
C TYR A 600 5.97 9.54 17.54
N TRP A 601 7.18 9.02 17.74
CA TRP A 601 7.57 7.65 17.40
C TRP A 601 6.77 6.60 18.14
N MET A 602 6.41 6.93 19.37
CA MET A 602 5.64 6.08 20.24
C MET A 602 4.14 6.13 19.93
N LYS A 603 3.69 7.14 19.14
CA LYS A 603 2.28 7.43 18.95
C LYS A 603 1.69 6.86 17.65
N ILE A 604 2.45 6.79 16.57
CA ILE A 604 1.91 6.40 15.26
C ILE A 604 2.84 5.44 14.56
N LEU A 605 2.34 4.28 14.19
CA LEU A 605 3.03 3.37 13.28
C LEU A 605 3.21 4.09 11.94
N VAL A 606 4.45 4.15 11.43
CA VAL A 606 4.73 4.71 10.09
C VAL A 606 4.05 3.89 9.03
N HIS A 607 3.96 2.59 9.29
CA HIS A 607 3.28 1.62 8.47
C HIS A 607 1.78 1.75 8.68
N GLY A 608 0.98 1.73 7.62
CA GLY A 608 -0.46 1.53 7.74
C GLY A 608 -0.72 0.15 8.35
N SER A 609 0.00 -0.87 7.85
CA SER A 609 0.01 -2.21 8.45
C SER A 609 1.21 -3.03 7.99
N VAL A 610 1.63 -3.98 8.83
CA VAL A 610 2.59 -5.04 8.52
C VAL A 610 1.84 -6.37 8.58
N ASN A 611 1.96 -7.19 7.56
CA ASN A 611 1.20 -8.43 7.41
C ASN A 611 2.13 -9.59 7.04
N LEU A 612 1.88 -10.77 7.61
CA LEU A 612 2.52 -12.01 7.22
C LEU A 612 1.48 -13.11 7.08
N CYS A 613 1.49 -13.78 5.94
CA CYS A 613 0.66 -14.93 5.63
C CYS A 613 1.52 -16.19 5.62
N ASP A 614 1.12 -17.19 6.36
CA ASP A 614 1.57 -18.57 6.21
C ASP A 614 0.52 -19.31 5.35
N LEU A 615 0.88 -19.57 4.11
CA LEU A 615 -0.06 -20.11 3.13
C LEU A 615 -0.30 -21.60 3.30
N ALA A 616 0.62 -22.31 3.97
CA ALA A 616 0.46 -23.72 4.29
C ALA A 616 -0.51 -23.92 5.45
N GLU A 617 -0.33 -23.14 6.53
CA GLU A 617 -1.12 -23.23 7.76
C GLU A 617 -2.35 -22.32 7.76
N LEU A 618 -2.54 -21.51 6.70
CA LEU A 618 -3.62 -20.53 6.58
C LEU A 618 -3.65 -19.53 7.73
N ARG A 619 -2.49 -19.11 8.19
CA ARG A 619 -2.32 -18.18 9.31
C ARG A 619 -1.99 -16.78 8.78
N PHE A 620 -2.78 -15.81 9.20
CA PHE A 620 -2.63 -14.40 8.84
C PHE A 620 -2.32 -13.60 10.10
N ARG A 621 -1.11 -13.02 10.17
CA ARG A 621 -0.69 -12.11 11.25
C ARG A 621 -0.63 -10.69 10.72
N SER A 622 -1.14 -9.73 11.48
CA SER A 622 -1.13 -8.32 11.11
C SER A 622 -0.83 -7.42 12.31
N LEU A 623 -0.03 -6.41 12.07
CA LEU A 623 0.24 -5.30 12.98
C LEU A 623 -0.20 -4.00 12.32
N TRP A 624 -1.03 -3.24 13.01
CA TRP A 624 -1.42 -1.87 12.65
C TRP A 624 -1.57 -1.05 13.92
N GLY A 625 -1.66 0.27 13.79
CA GLY A 625 -1.88 1.14 14.94
C GLY A 625 -0.62 1.89 15.36
N TYR A 626 -0.02 1.51 16.47
CA TYR A 626 1.08 2.23 17.09
C TYR A 626 2.27 1.30 17.34
N TYR A 627 3.47 1.86 17.48
CA TYR A 627 4.70 1.07 17.62
C TYR A 627 4.73 0.11 18.83
N GLY A 628 4.02 0.43 19.90
CA GLY A 628 3.90 -0.44 21.07
C GLY A 628 2.81 -1.50 20.97
N ASP A 629 2.06 -1.52 19.88
CA ASP A 629 0.95 -2.46 19.71
C ASP A 629 1.45 -3.87 19.40
N GLU A 630 0.69 -4.86 19.87
CA GLU A 630 0.90 -6.26 19.53
C GLU A 630 0.26 -6.60 18.18
N ALA A 631 0.89 -7.52 17.47
CA ALA A 631 0.30 -8.11 16.28
C ALA A 631 -0.93 -8.95 16.62
N ALA A 632 -1.92 -8.88 15.76
CA ALA A 632 -3.12 -9.71 15.83
C ALA A 632 -3.04 -10.85 14.81
N GLN A 633 -3.75 -11.94 15.03
CA GLN A 633 -3.70 -13.11 14.17
C GLN A 633 -5.09 -13.71 13.94
N VAL A 634 -5.26 -14.29 12.75
CA VAL A 634 -6.41 -15.12 12.35
C VAL A 634 -5.90 -16.40 11.71
N SER A 635 -6.37 -17.54 12.18
CA SER A 635 -6.12 -18.87 11.61
C SER A 635 -7.32 -19.26 10.76
N LEU A 636 -7.29 -18.93 9.47
CA LEU A 636 -8.45 -18.93 8.57
C LEU A 636 -9.16 -20.27 8.48
N GLY A 637 -8.45 -21.38 8.59
CA GLY A 637 -9.04 -22.72 8.59
C GLY A 637 -10.08 -22.98 9.69
N ARG A 638 -10.04 -22.22 10.80
CA ARG A 638 -10.99 -22.33 11.93
C ARG A 638 -12.36 -21.73 11.61
N TYR A 639 -12.44 -20.83 10.62
CA TYR A 639 -13.64 -20.06 10.27
C TYR A 639 -14.50 -20.72 9.17
N ARG A 640 -14.17 -21.94 8.77
CA ARG A 640 -14.99 -22.73 7.85
C ARG A 640 -16.28 -23.18 8.54
N THR A 641 -17.42 -22.58 8.16
CA THR A 641 -18.75 -22.88 8.75
C THR A 641 -19.58 -23.82 7.90
#